data_5468d794f3e4c26a07caa1c7c9c6903a
#
_entry.id   5468d794f3e4c26a07caa1c7c9c6903a
#
_cell.length_a   1.000
_cell.length_b   1.000
_cell.length_c   1.000
_cell.angle_alpha   90.00
_cell.angle_beta   90.00
_cell.angle_gamma   90.00
#
_symmetry.space_group_name_H-M   'P 1'
#
loop_
_entity.id
_entity.type
_entity.pdbx_description
1 polymer ?
#
loop_
_entity_poly.entity_id
_entity_poly.type
_entity_poly.pdbx_seq_one_letter_code
_entity_poly.pdbx_strand_id
1 'polypeptide(L)'
;VLLLRCFVSPHFLKAEEGRKLLALVLGVSEGLAREGLEFIRAQVGMMRGRRAAVVAYGEVVFRAWKDGGWVRGEIGEGFLQGMVEAAVHAADKEVAKAARRILWAFVEQKAVAGVEKLVFSLSEPVLFRSLQVANSNVRRNALHLLLDLFPLEDPDVTKDVNDPLLEKQFFLLDKLLMDDCPEIRAITVEGICRILNQFWEVVPSPTISKKLSKIVDDMSKDSCNEVRLSTLNGLIYLLDNPQSHDILKVLLPRLSDMVSDPALSVRAAAVDLLLAIRDLRSFQYNKVVGLGTLLSSLADDHPRVAKKITELLIPSYFPSKLPLKEACARCIALIKRSPAAGARFCEFALSEGSSPRSLVEFIKVSITLALSPSGLNSAQTDGLVIASAKLIKSLSDEGSSLVALREYFPNAKLKLLFKTAVSDGAQAAVLSMVPAVSPDDLCVLHIECMNIIVNAAVTSKQEECQEALLAAHKLVHLSGRSDEMFEELTNILQSKASYFSGMYGLEPPSCPVASTKRKKGKSLKKTPARSDDVDGNRSSTSAILSNEELTAVGGAAWQLNEILKAEEMRAAFLRSYAEIAFSSLKVISQVYIEQCLHFESLDLSPVFAYLSLATYSALQDVDQTYMSCSESTIVNQSLDHLLSCYDRFVNGSVTVSTDTTSTLNKNKKSAEHEHQQHVTPEGSPAEGTINVIVLGTSILKFIVDTTTIKLVNESKVRCVGFASSYTKYAASAMKRHSEGSSFNGDDLKDILILTRSSFTYAAKLLHLVLASSTESSSPSEETFLLANNLLDLVPAAESFAGPRFALTLVSAVKQWLPVLILGLGCRWLIGPESEMANKTCNLGDSDLPLWVAALAKNELFEAEEPREDDQSEQGNEHEESPSSRKLAEMMVTLLRKGSPKILDPVGGILLSNLQLALQRAEHGIVLGLARFVCDKLLGSSSSSSSSASKNLQLTHDSLRESFFEIDRHCKEDGRVDDEGSRQQLESAKVLISSVLPYDACSQTS
;
A
#
# COMPACT_ATOMS: atom_id res chain seq x y z
N VAL A 1 15.91 2.15 -54.23
CA VAL A 1 15.13 1.19 -53.37
C VAL A 1 16.03 0.10 -52.80
N LEU A 2 16.89 -0.63 -53.60
CA LEU A 2 17.76 -1.70 -53.07
C LEU A 2 18.78 -1.17 -52.05
N LEU A 3 19.43 -0.05 -52.34
CA LEU A 3 20.40 0.57 -51.42
C LEU A 3 19.75 1.04 -50.11
N LEU A 4 18.55 1.58 -50.14
CA LEU A 4 17.81 1.97 -48.95
C LEU A 4 17.42 0.76 -48.06
N ARG A 5 17.13 -0.40 -48.65
CA ARG A 5 16.90 -1.63 -47.89
C ARG A 5 18.09 -2.10 -47.08
N CYS A 6 19.32 -1.75 -47.49
CA CYS A 6 20.51 -2.07 -46.73
C CYS A 6 20.54 -1.40 -45.34
N PHE A 7 19.92 -0.21 -45.22
CA PHE A 7 19.81 0.50 -43.93
C PHE A 7 18.93 -0.23 -42.90
N VAL A 8 17.98 -1.07 -43.34
CA VAL A 8 17.12 -1.87 -42.40
C VAL A 8 17.78 -3.20 -42.04
N SER A 9 18.67 -3.69 -42.90
CA SER A 9 19.23 -5.03 -42.74
C SER A 9 20.21 -5.09 -41.55
N PRO A 10 19.97 -5.97 -40.57
CA PRO A 10 20.87 -6.15 -39.44
C PRO A 10 22.29 -6.54 -39.79
N HIS A 11 22.49 -7.19 -40.96
CA HIS A 11 23.81 -7.63 -41.45
C HIS A 11 24.70 -6.43 -41.73
N PHE A 12 24.18 -5.40 -42.41
CA PHE A 12 24.96 -4.20 -42.73
C PHE A 12 25.23 -3.35 -41.50
N LEU A 13 24.29 -3.30 -40.55
CA LEU A 13 24.47 -2.52 -39.31
C LEU A 13 25.45 -3.19 -38.32
N LYS A 14 25.51 -4.53 -38.29
CA LYS A 14 26.45 -5.28 -37.41
C LYS A 14 27.87 -5.31 -37.94
N ALA A 15 28.05 -5.49 -39.25
CA ALA A 15 29.36 -5.60 -39.88
C ALA A 15 30.00 -4.21 -40.09
N GLU A 16 31.29 -4.08 -39.84
CA GLU A 16 31.99 -2.82 -40.02
C GLU A 16 32.00 -2.39 -41.50
N GLU A 17 32.27 -3.33 -42.43
CA GLU A 17 32.21 -3.10 -43.87
C GLU A 17 30.80 -2.68 -44.32
N GLY A 18 29.78 -3.24 -43.70
CA GLY A 18 28.39 -2.83 -43.93
C GLY A 18 28.13 -1.38 -43.56
N ARG A 19 28.62 -0.93 -42.39
CA ARG A 19 28.53 0.47 -41.96
C ARG A 19 29.34 1.41 -42.87
N LYS A 20 30.53 0.99 -43.31
CA LYS A 20 31.31 1.73 -44.31
C LYS A 20 30.56 1.89 -45.62
N LEU A 21 29.94 0.80 -46.13
CA LEU A 21 29.12 0.85 -47.31
C LEU A 21 27.95 1.82 -47.15
N LEU A 22 27.20 1.75 -46.03
CA LEU A 22 26.09 2.65 -45.77
C LEU A 22 26.51 4.13 -45.72
N ALA A 23 27.67 4.43 -45.14
CA ALA A 23 28.27 5.76 -45.14
C ALA A 23 28.60 6.22 -46.56
N LEU A 24 29.21 5.36 -47.38
CA LEU A 24 29.49 5.66 -48.77
C LEU A 24 28.23 5.94 -49.58
N VAL A 25 27.12 5.18 -49.35
CA VAL A 25 25.84 5.39 -50.02
C VAL A 25 25.27 6.78 -49.73
N LEU A 26 25.43 7.31 -48.52
CA LEU A 26 25.02 8.69 -48.17
C LEU A 26 25.85 9.72 -48.95
N GLY A 27 27.09 9.40 -49.40
CA GLY A 27 27.96 10.30 -50.16
C GLY A 27 27.72 10.27 -51.66
N VAL A 28 26.95 9.33 -52.23
CA VAL A 28 26.83 9.15 -53.67
C VAL A 28 26.06 10.21 -54.38
N SER A 29 24.93 10.63 -53.82
CA SER A 29 24.06 11.69 -54.40
C SER A 29 23.19 12.31 -53.34
N GLU A 30 22.79 13.60 -53.59
CA GLU A 30 21.96 14.36 -52.68
C GLU A 30 20.61 13.69 -52.43
N GLY A 31 19.96 13.13 -53.44
CA GLY A 31 18.71 12.39 -53.29
C GLY A 31 18.83 11.16 -52.41
N LEU A 32 19.92 10.35 -52.60
CA LEU A 32 20.17 9.18 -51.74
C LEU A 32 20.52 9.57 -50.31
N ALA A 33 21.25 10.65 -50.12
CA ALA A 33 21.53 11.16 -48.76
C ALA A 33 20.24 11.56 -48.02
N ARG A 34 19.41 12.39 -48.63
CA ARG A 34 18.12 12.82 -48.04
C ARG A 34 17.21 11.62 -47.72
N GLU A 35 16.98 10.74 -48.70
CA GLU A 35 16.16 9.55 -48.48
C GLU A 35 16.78 8.62 -47.41
N GLY A 36 18.09 8.43 -47.39
CA GLY A 36 18.80 7.60 -46.40
C GLY A 36 18.73 8.19 -44.99
N LEU A 37 18.92 9.50 -44.83
CA LEU A 37 18.82 10.21 -43.54
C LEU A 37 17.38 10.26 -43.02
N GLU A 38 16.38 10.51 -43.89
CA GLU A 38 14.97 10.42 -43.53
C GLU A 38 14.56 8.99 -43.10
N PHE A 39 15.10 8.01 -43.81
CA PHE A 39 14.92 6.61 -43.44
C PHE A 39 15.48 6.32 -42.06
N ILE A 40 16.71 6.75 -41.75
CA ILE A 40 17.29 6.62 -40.39
C ILE A 40 16.42 7.33 -39.37
N ARG A 41 15.93 8.56 -39.64
CA ARG A 41 15.03 9.33 -38.77
C ARG A 41 13.76 8.56 -38.45
N ALA A 42 13.11 7.98 -39.47
CA ALA A 42 11.91 7.15 -39.30
C ALA A 42 12.18 5.89 -38.45
N GLN A 43 13.35 5.26 -38.64
CA GLN A 43 13.73 4.07 -37.85
C GLN A 43 13.99 4.40 -36.38
N VAL A 44 14.49 5.59 -36.04
CA VAL A 44 14.74 6.01 -34.65
C VAL A 44 13.45 5.90 -33.81
N GLY A 45 12.33 6.31 -34.37
CA GLY A 45 11.01 6.21 -33.71
C GLY A 45 10.52 4.77 -33.51
N MET A 46 10.95 3.83 -34.36
CA MET A 46 10.48 2.43 -34.34
C MET A 46 11.39 1.49 -33.55
N MET A 47 12.61 1.92 -33.20
CA MET A 47 13.66 1.05 -32.61
C MET A 47 13.67 1.00 -31.09
N ARG A 48 12.49 0.83 -30.45
CA ARG A 48 12.45 0.58 -29.00
C ARG A 48 13.29 -0.63 -28.61
N GLY A 49 14.27 -0.42 -27.72
CA GLY A 49 15.15 -1.49 -27.21
C GLY A 49 16.31 -1.94 -28.11
N ARG A 50 16.45 -1.47 -29.34
CA ARG A 50 17.54 -1.86 -30.27
C ARG A 50 18.76 -0.93 -30.18
N ARG A 51 19.36 -0.84 -29.01
CA ARG A 51 20.50 0.06 -28.73
C ARG A 51 21.65 -0.06 -29.77
N ALA A 52 22.05 -1.27 -30.12
CA ALA A 52 23.16 -1.50 -31.02
C ALA A 52 22.91 -0.96 -32.45
N ALA A 53 21.67 -1.02 -32.95
CA ALA A 53 21.34 -0.49 -34.28
C ALA A 53 21.37 1.04 -34.29
N VAL A 54 20.90 1.69 -33.23
CA VAL A 54 20.94 3.16 -33.09
C VAL A 54 22.37 3.66 -33.04
N VAL A 55 23.25 2.99 -32.30
CA VAL A 55 24.70 3.29 -32.27
C VAL A 55 25.33 3.12 -33.67
N ALA A 56 24.99 2.04 -34.40
CA ALA A 56 25.48 1.82 -35.74
C ALA A 56 25.03 2.92 -36.73
N TYR A 57 23.82 3.43 -36.62
CA TYR A 57 23.37 4.59 -37.39
C TYR A 57 24.19 5.85 -37.08
N GLY A 58 24.45 6.11 -35.79
CA GLY A 58 25.30 7.25 -35.39
C GLY A 58 26.68 7.15 -36.04
N GLU A 59 27.29 5.94 -36.03
CA GLU A 59 28.59 5.71 -36.66
C GLU A 59 28.55 5.88 -38.20
N VAL A 60 27.48 5.41 -38.85
CA VAL A 60 27.29 5.59 -40.31
C VAL A 60 27.21 7.06 -40.67
N VAL A 61 26.38 7.81 -39.94
CA VAL A 61 26.20 9.26 -40.20
C VAL A 61 27.48 10.04 -39.91
N PHE A 62 28.20 9.69 -38.81
CA PHE A 62 29.48 10.32 -38.51
C PHE A 62 30.55 10.07 -39.59
N ARG A 63 30.68 8.83 -40.08
CA ARG A 63 31.62 8.47 -41.16
C ARG A 63 31.29 9.27 -42.44
N ALA A 64 30.03 9.29 -42.87
CA ALA A 64 29.58 10.07 -44.02
C ALA A 64 29.92 11.57 -43.88
N TRP A 65 29.70 12.14 -42.68
CA TRP A 65 30.05 13.54 -42.39
C TRP A 65 31.57 13.77 -42.43
N LYS A 66 32.37 12.83 -41.89
CA LYS A 66 33.83 12.95 -41.86
C LYS A 66 34.45 12.91 -43.26
N ASP A 67 33.91 12.06 -44.16
CA ASP A 67 34.40 11.92 -45.52
C ASP A 67 34.23 13.22 -46.34
N GLY A 68 33.40 14.15 -45.88
CA GLY A 68 33.37 15.53 -46.38
C GLY A 68 32.46 15.74 -47.58
N GLY A 69 32.71 16.85 -48.26
CA GLY A 69 31.92 17.26 -49.41
C GLY A 69 30.55 17.89 -49.04
N TRP A 70 29.64 17.89 -49.98
CA TRP A 70 28.31 18.46 -49.88
C TRP A 70 27.44 17.80 -48.77
N VAL A 71 27.71 16.54 -48.48
CA VAL A 71 26.94 15.78 -47.46
C VAL A 71 27.07 16.37 -46.06
N ARG A 72 28.18 17.09 -45.75
CA ARG A 72 28.34 17.73 -44.43
C ARG A 72 27.22 18.69 -44.10
N GLY A 73 26.79 19.50 -45.07
CA GLY A 73 25.68 20.45 -44.86
C GLY A 73 24.37 19.76 -44.60
N GLU A 74 24.01 18.75 -45.42
CA GLU A 74 22.79 17.96 -45.26
C GLU A 74 22.73 17.21 -43.91
N ILE A 75 23.86 16.65 -43.47
CA ILE A 75 23.97 15.97 -42.19
C ILE A 75 23.88 16.97 -41.04
N GLY A 76 24.61 18.10 -41.09
CA GLY A 76 24.64 19.09 -40.01
C GLY A 76 23.33 19.83 -39.86
N GLU A 77 22.99 20.64 -40.86
CA GLU A 77 21.83 21.55 -40.79
C GLU A 77 20.46 20.82 -40.91
N GLY A 78 20.39 19.70 -41.61
CA GLY A 78 19.18 18.95 -41.85
C GLY A 78 18.95 17.84 -40.78
N PHE A 79 19.86 16.87 -40.76
CA PHE A 79 19.66 15.65 -39.96
C PHE A 79 20.00 15.85 -38.45
N LEU A 80 21.22 16.34 -38.14
CA LEU A 80 21.66 16.48 -36.75
C LEU A 80 20.88 17.54 -35.99
N GLN A 81 20.50 18.67 -36.63
CA GLN A 81 19.58 19.65 -36.03
C GLN A 81 18.28 18.97 -35.62
N GLY A 82 17.67 18.18 -36.52
CA GLY A 82 16.46 17.41 -36.19
C GLY A 82 16.70 16.36 -35.08
N MET A 83 17.91 15.80 -34.95
CA MET A 83 18.24 14.92 -33.83
C MET A 83 18.37 15.68 -32.50
N VAL A 84 18.95 16.90 -32.49
CA VAL A 84 18.99 17.76 -31.29
C VAL A 84 17.57 18.13 -30.86
N GLU A 85 16.73 18.54 -31.81
CA GLU A 85 15.31 18.84 -31.50
C GLU A 85 14.56 17.60 -30.99
N ALA A 86 14.74 16.43 -31.61
CA ALA A 86 14.15 15.18 -31.14
C ALA A 86 14.68 14.78 -29.77
N ALA A 87 15.97 14.97 -29.51
CA ALA A 87 16.60 14.68 -28.22
C ALA A 87 16.00 15.52 -27.09
N VAL A 88 15.53 16.73 -27.39
CA VAL A 88 14.98 17.68 -26.42
C VAL A 88 13.44 17.62 -26.37
N HIS A 89 12.76 17.64 -27.50
CA HIS A 89 11.32 17.84 -27.58
C HIS A 89 10.48 16.56 -27.73
N ALA A 90 11.09 15.40 -27.95
CA ALA A 90 10.34 14.16 -28.08
C ALA A 90 9.58 13.84 -26.79
N ALA A 91 8.29 13.56 -26.92
CA ALA A 91 7.41 13.15 -25.80
C ALA A 91 7.78 11.75 -25.29
N ASP A 92 8.21 10.85 -26.18
CA ASP A 92 8.65 9.50 -25.84
C ASP A 92 10.13 9.51 -25.37
N LYS A 93 10.37 9.05 -24.14
CA LYS A 93 11.71 8.94 -23.54
C LYS A 93 12.68 8.10 -24.37
N GLU A 94 12.20 7.06 -25.02
CA GLU A 94 13.06 6.18 -25.82
C GLU A 94 13.46 6.83 -27.15
N VAL A 95 12.61 7.64 -27.75
CA VAL A 95 12.95 8.44 -28.93
C VAL A 95 14.01 9.47 -28.61
N ALA A 96 13.81 10.25 -27.54
CA ALA A 96 14.80 11.21 -27.05
C ALA A 96 16.17 10.56 -26.77
N LYS A 97 16.17 9.41 -26.13
CA LYS A 97 17.37 8.62 -25.83
C LYS A 97 18.05 8.07 -27.08
N ALA A 98 17.27 7.65 -28.08
CA ALA A 98 17.80 7.19 -29.35
C ALA A 98 18.45 8.33 -30.15
N ALA A 99 17.81 9.51 -30.19
CA ALA A 99 18.36 10.70 -30.82
C ALA A 99 19.69 11.11 -30.16
N ARG A 100 19.78 11.14 -28.83
CA ARG A 100 21.04 11.42 -28.11
C ARG A 100 22.14 10.39 -28.41
N ARG A 101 21.79 9.12 -28.59
CA ARG A 101 22.77 8.09 -28.97
C ARG A 101 23.37 8.30 -30.36
N ILE A 102 22.60 8.83 -31.30
CA ILE A 102 23.14 9.20 -32.62
C ILE A 102 24.08 10.40 -32.47
N LEU A 103 23.69 11.41 -31.70
CA LEU A 103 24.52 12.58 -31.41
C LEU A 103 25.81 12.18 -30.67
N TRP A 104 25.76 11.15 -29.82
CA TRP A 104 26.91 10.66 -29.10
C TRP A 104 28.04 10.20 -29.99
N ALA A 105 27.76 9.68 -31.20
CA ALA A 105 28.80 9.30 -32.17
C ALA A 105 29.66 10.49 -32.62
N PHE A 106 29.13 11.72 -32.56
CA PHE A 106 29.88 12.95 -32.78
C PHE A 106 30.59 13.42 -31.51
N VAL A 107 29.90 13.36 -30.38
CA VAL A 107 30.48 13.76 -29.09
C VAL A 107 31.74 12.98 -28.71
N GLU A 108 31.78 11.66 -28.99
CA GLU A 108 32.95 10.83 -28.78
C GLU A 108 34.15 11.24 -29.67
N GLN A 109 33.88 11.93 -30.76
CA GLN A 109 34.87 12.30 -31.77
C GLN A 109 35.12 13.83 -31.78
N LYS A 110 34.96 14.53 -30.65
CA LYS A 110 35.22 15.96 -30.52
C LYS A 110 36.61 16.40 -31.03
N ALA A 111 37.64 15.52 -30.91
CA ALA A 111 38.99 15.77 -31.39
C ALA A 111 39.08 15.88 -32.91
N VAL A 112 38.08 15.43 -33.69
CA VAL A 112 38.07 15.58 -35.14
C VAL A 112 37.73 17.02 -35.52
N ALA A 113 38.54 17.64 -36.39
CA ALA A 113 38.39 19.02 -36.79
C ALA A 113 36.94 19.36 -37.25
N GLY A 114 36.36 20.36 -36.64
CA GLY A 114 35.02 20.88 -36.95
C GLY A 114 33.85 20.16 -36.24
N VAL A 115 34.10 19.05 -35.56
CA VAL A 115 33.02 18.34 -34.81
C VAL A 115 32.56 19.16 -33.61
N GLU A 116 33.49 19.67 -32.83
CA GLU A 116 33.17 20.46 -31.62
C GLU A 116 32.36 21.70 -31.97
N LYS A 117 32.80 22.45 -33.00
CA LYS A 117 32.05 23.60 -33.53
C LYS A 117 30.66 23.23 -34.00
N LEU A 118 30.53 22.11 -34.74
CA LEU A 118 29.21 21.62 -35.17
C LEU A 118 28.30 21.31 -34.00
N VAL A 119 28.77 20.53 -33.01
CA VAL A 119 28.00 20.14 -31.84
C VAL A 119 27.58 21.40 -31.05
N PHE A 120 28.48 22.37 -30.86
CA PHE A 120 28.18 23.62 -30.18
C PHE A 120 27.10 24.42 -30.94
N SER A 121 27.31 24.70 -32.24
CA SER A 121 26.36 25.50 -33.05
C SER A 121 24.96 24.93 -33.15
N LEU A 122 24.83 23.58 -33.15
CA LEU A 122 23.53 22.92 -33.19
C LEU A 122 22.83 22.88 -31.82
N SER A 123 23.59 22.78 -30.74
CA SER A 123 23.04 22.53 -29.41
C SER A 123 22.76 23.79 -28.59
N GLU A 124 23.63 24.81 -28.67
CA GLU A 124 23.57 26.04 -27.87
C GLU A 124 22.19 26.74 -28.01
N PRO A 125 21.67 27.02 -29.23
CA PRO A 125 20.42 27.77 -29.41
C PRO A 125 19.19 27.10 -28.80
N VAL A 126 19.17 25.77 -28.74
CA VAL A 126 18.03 24.97 -28.27
C VAL A 126 18.16 24.62 -26.79
N LEU A 127 19.35 24.25 -26.33
CA LEU A 127 19.57 23.61 -25.04
C LEU A 127 19.26 24.53 -23.87
N PHE A 128 19.86 25.72 -23.79
CA PHE A 128 19.73 26.60 -22.64
C PHE A 128 18.32 27.15 -22.46
N ARG A 129 17.60 27.37 -23.56
CA ARG A 129 16.19 27.76 -23.53
C ARG A 129 15.33 26.61 -23.01
N SER A 130 15.57 25.40 -23.50
CA SER A 130 14.77 24.22 -23.17
C SER A 130 14.91 23.76 -21.71
N LEU A 131 16.02 24.09 -21.04
CA LEU A 131 16.22 23.82 -19.59
C LEU A 131 15.34 24.70 -18.68
N GLN A 132 14.66 25.72 -19.22
CA GLN A 132 13.89 26.69 -18.45
C GLN A 132 12.41 26.75 -18.82
N VAL A 133 11.94 25.85 -19.72
CA VAL A 133 10.52 25.82 -20.12
C VAL A 133 9.66 25.13 -19.06
N ALA A 134 8.37 25.42 -19.03
CA ALA A 134 7.42 24.84 -18.08
C ALA A 134 7.29 23.30 -18.19
N ASN A 135 7.43 22.76 -19.40
CA ASN A 135 7.28 21.31 -19.64
C ASN A 135 8.45 20.50 -19.04
N SER A 136 8.18 19.72 -18.01
CA SER A 136 9.18 18.89 -17.31
C SER A 136 9.83 17.84 -18.21
N ASN A 137 9.12 17.28 -19.20
CA ASN A 137 9.70 16.31 -20.13
C ASN A 137 10.77 16.97 -21.00
N VAL A 138 10.54 18.20 -21.44
CA VAL A 138 11.52 18.97 -22.23
C VAL A 138 12.72 19.32 -21.36
N ARG A 139 12.51 19.82 -20.12
CA ARG A 139 13.62 20.12 -19.19
C ARG A 139 14.46 18.87 -18.89
N ARG A 140 13.81 17.74 -18.62
CA ARG A 140 14.50 16.45 -18.38
C ARG A 140 15.35 16.02 -19.59
N ASN A 141 14.76 16.06 -20.77
CA ASN A 141 15.47 15.65 -22.00
C ASN A 141 16.64 16.60 -22.30
N ALA A 142 16.45 17.92 -22.15
CA ALA A 142 17.49 18.92 -22.29
C ALA A 142 18.62 18.75 -21.25
N LEU A 143 18.26 18.41 -20.00
CA LEU A 143 19.23 18.09 -18.96
C LEU A 143 20.11 16.90 -19.35
N HIS A 144 19.51 15.82 -19.81
CA HIS A 144 20.29 14.68 -20.29
C HIS A 144 21.23 15.05 -21.44
N LEU A 145 20.79 15.91 -22.36
CA LEU A 145 21.63 16.39 -23.46
C LEU A 145 22.78 17.27 -22.95
N LEU A 146 22.49 18.19 -22.00
CA LEU A 146 23.53 19.00 -21.34
C LEU A 146 24.60 18.12 -20.70
N LEU A 147 24.16 17.09 -19.94
CA LEU A 147 25.09 16.17 -19.25
C LEU A 147 25.92 15.32 -20.23
N ASP A 148 25.40 15.02 -21.42
CA ASP A 148 26.13 14.29 -22.45
C ASP A 148 27.13 15.20 -23.20
N LEU A 149 26.87 16.51 -23.28
CA LEU A 149 27.69 17.48 -23.99
C LEU A 149 28.70 18.22 -23.09
N PHE A 150 28.56 18.11 -21.77
CA PHE A 150 29.34 18.87 -20.81
C PHE A 150 30.87 18.59 -20.90
N PRO A 151 31.75 19.61 -20.83
CA PRO A 151 31.44 21.02 -20.95
C PRO A 151 31.05 21.39 -22.40
N LEU A 152 30.04 22.25 -22.55
CA LEU A 152 29.68 22.82 -23.84
C LEU A 152 30.43 24.14 -24.01
N GLU A 153 31.42 24.18 -24.90
CA GLU A 153 32.31 25.29 -25.15
C GLU A 153 32.30 25.68 -26.63
N ASP A 154 32.52 26.97 -26.93
CA ASP A 154 32.74 27.41 -28.31
C ASP A 154 34.23 27.29 -28.64
N PRO A 155 34.63 26.43 -29.60
CA PRO A 155 36.03 26.25 -29.92
C PRO A 155 36.68 27.42 -30.64
N ASP A 156 35.90 28.36 -31.17
CA ASP A 156 36.39 29.50 -31.93
C ASP A 156 36.69 30.71 -31.05
N VAL A 157 36.35 30.71 -29.76
CA VAL A 157 36.53 31.83 -28.84
C VAL A 157 37.57 31.54 -27.79
N THR A 158 38.04 32.63 -27.16
CA THR A 158 39.04 32.53 -26.08
C THR A 158 38.42 31.97 -24.78
N LYS A 159 39.29 31.53 -23.91
CA LYS A 159 38.88 31.01 -22.59
C LYS A 159 38.05 32.04 -21.80
N ASP A 160 38.41 33.32 -21.86
CA ASP A 160 37.70 34.38 -21.15
C ASP A 160 36.21 34.51 -21.57
N VAL A 161 35.84 34.07 -22.78
CA VAL A 161 34.46 34.03 -23.28
C VAL A 161 33.76 32.72 -22.93
N ASN A 162 34.52 31.64 -22.86
CA ASN A 162 33.98 30.32 -22.46
C ASN A 162 33.73 30.18 -20.95
N ASP A 163 34.50 30.90 -20.08
CA ASP A 163 34.32 30.88 -18.64
C ASP A 163 32.90 31.30 -18.21
N PRO A 164 32.32 32.42 -18.70
CA PRO A 164 30.91 32.78 -18.46
C PRO A 164 29.91 31.74 -18.98
N LEU A 165 30.22 31.05 -20.06
CA LEU A 165 29.37 30.01 -20.59
C LEU A 165 29.37 28.76 -19.69
N LEU A 166 30.53 28.44 -19.12
CA LEU A 166 30.65 27.37 -18.12
C LEU A 166 29.93 27.72 -16.82
N GLU A 167 30.06 28.98 -16.36
CA GLU A 167 29.31 29.49 -15.19
C GLU A 167 27.78 29.39 -15.40
N LYS A 168 27.30 29.75 -16.61
CA LYS A 168 25.88 29.61 -16.99
C LYS A 168 25.41 28.16 -16.91
N GLN A 169 26.21 27.18 -17.34
CA GLN A 169 25.90 25.77 -17.23
C GLN A 169 25.77 25.34 -15.76
N PHE A 170 26.70 25.76 -14.90
CA PHE A 170 26.61 25.49 -13.47
C PHE A 170 25.42 26.16 -12.78
N PHE A 171 25.11 27.39 -13.16
CA PHE A 171 23.93 28.11 -12.65
C PHE A 171 22.64 27.38 -13.01
N LEU A 172 22.51 26.89 -14.23
CA LEU A 172 21.34 26.11 -14.66
C LEU A 172 21.24 24.77 -13.93
N LEU A 173 22.36 24.07 -13.70
CA LEU A 173 22.37 22.87 -12.88
C LEU A 173 21.97 23.15 -11.42
N ASP A 174 22.36 24.30 -10.83
CA ASP A 174 21.89 24.70 -9.49
C ASP A 174 20.39 24.94 -9.43
N LYS A 175 19.82 25.51 -10.48
CA LYS A 175 18.38 25.72 -10.60
C LYS A 175 17.64 24.38 -10.74
N LEU A 176 18.16 23.45 -11.54
CA LEU A 176 17.56 22.12 -11.74
C LEU A 176 17.69 21.20 -10.53
N LEU A 177 18.62 21.41 -9.61
CA LEU A 177 18.64 20.75 -8.30
C LEU A 177 17.41 21.07 -7.47
N MET A 178 16.79 22.25 -7.71
CA MET A 178 15.57 22.69 -7.01
C MET A 178 14.34 22.64 -7.90
N ASP A 179 14.37 21.84 -8.96
CA ASP A 179 13.23 21.69 -9.89
C ASP A 179 12.02 21.07 -9.19
N ASP A 180 10.81 21.49 -9.56
CA ASP A 180 9.56 20.94 -9.02
C ASP A 180 9.43 19.44 -9.29
N CYS A 181 9.99 18.95 -10.42
CA CYS A 181 9.97 17.56 -10.81
C CYS A 181 11.08 16.76 -10.13
N PRO A 182 10.77 15.78 -9.26
CA PRO A 182 11.79 14.99 -8.55
C PRO A 182 12.67 14.17 -9.50
N GLU A 183 12.16 13.70 -10.64
CA GLU A 183 12.97 13.00 -11.65
C GLU A 183 14.11 13.89 -12.17
N ILE A 184 13.85 15.19 -12.37
CA ILE A 184 14.86 16.16 -12.82
C ILE A 184 15.90 16.39 -11.72
N ARG A 185 15.46 16.57 -10.47
CA ARG A 185 16.39 16.71 -9.33
C ARG A 185 17.34 15.52 -9.21
N ALA A 186 16.78 14.29 -9.28
CA ALA A 186 17.56 13.05 -9.22
C ALA A 186 18.62 12.96 -10.32
N ILE A 187 18.24 13.22 -11.58
CA ILE A 187 19.15 13.22 -12.73
C ILE A 187 20.22 14.31 -12.57
N THR A 188 19.85 15.47 -12.04
CA THR A 188 20.79 16.57 -11.81
C THR A 188 21.85 16.21 -10.77
N VAL A 189 21.44 15.56 -9.67
CA VAL A 189 22.36 15.07 -8.63
C VAL A 189 23.38 14.11 -9.22
N GLU A 190 22.94 13.06 -9.91
CA GLU A 190 23.84 12.08 -10.54
C GLU A 190 24.71 12.73 -11.61
N GLY A 191 24.14 13.65 -12.40
CA GLY A 191 24.84 14.40 -13.42
C GLY A 191 25.97 15.27 -12.86
N ILE A 192 25.72 16.02 -11.79
CA ILE A 192 26.76 16.84 -11.13
C ILE A 192 27.86 15.95 -10.57
N CYS A 193 27.53 14.83 -9.92
CA CYS A 193 28.54 13.92 -9.39
C CYS A 193 29.38 13.31 -10.53
N ARG A 194 28.79 13.01 -11.69
CA ARG A 194 29.51 12.56 -12.89
C ARG A 194 30.42 13.65 -13.46
N ILE A 195 29.95 14.89 -13.54
CA ILE A 195 30.74 16.03 -13.99
C ILE A 195 31.95 16.25 -13.06
N LEU A 196 31.74 16.25 -11.75
CA LEU A 196 32.79 16.42 -10.77
C LEU A 196 33.80 15.26 -10.80
N ASN A 197 33.37 14.04 -11.07
CA ASN A 197 34.28 12.92 -11.22
C ASN A 197 35.20 13.08 -12.43
N GLN A 198 34.67 13.53 -13.58
CA GLN A 198 35.41 13.57 -14.85
C GLN A 198 36.19 14.88 -15.04
N PHE A 199 35.68 16.00 -14.53
CA PHE A 199 36.20 17.35 -14.80
C PHE A 199 36.63 18.08 -13.53
N TRP A 200 37.10 17.37 -12.50
CA TRP A 200 37.46 17.95 -11.21
C TRP A 200 38.44 19.11 -11.30
N GLU A 201 39.44 19.03 -12.18
CA GLU A 201 40.50 20.05 -12.34
C GLU A 201 40.01 21.31 -13.12
N VAL A 202 38.93 21.16 -13.90
CA VAL A 202 38.35 22.25 -14.69
C VAL A 202 37.41 23.08 -13.84
N VAL A 203 36.79 22.49 -12.84
CA VAL A 203 35.78 23.16 -11.99
C VAL A 203 36.48 23.91 -10.85
N PRO A 204 36.16 25.20 -10.60
CA PRO A 204 36.70 25.93 -9.48
C PRO A 204 36.40 25.31 -8.13
N SER A 205 37.38 25.20 -7.23
CA SER A 205 37.23 24.59 -5.90
C SER A 205 36.07 25.16 -5.05
N PRO A 206 35.75 26.48 -5.05
CA PRO A 206 34.56 26.97 -4.36
C PRO A 206 33.26 26.43 -4.94
N THR A 207 33.17 26.27 -6.26
CA THR A 207 32.02 25.71 -6.95
C THR A 207 31.84 24.23 -6.59
N ILE A 208 32.93 23.46 -6.57
CA ILE A 208 32.91 22.04 -6.13
C ILE A 208 32.35 21.92 -4.70
N SER A 209 32.93 22.70 -3.77
CA SER A 209 32.51 22.65 -2.35
C SER A 209 31.05 23.05 -2.18
N LYS A 210 30.59 24.11 -2.86
CA LYS A 210 29.17 24.54 -2.84
C LYS A 210 28.23 23.47 -3.38
N LYS A 211 28.56 22.84 -4.53
CA LYS A 211 27.74 21.79 -5.14
C LYS A 211 27.63 20.58 -4.24
N LEU A 212 28.76 20.10 -3.71
CA LEU A 212 28.77 18.92 -2.85
C LEU A 212 28.06 19.17 -1.52
N SER A 213 28.23 20.37 -0.90
CA SER A 213 27.46 20.70 0.30
C SER A 213 25.97 20.71 0.02
N LYS A 214 25.51 21.27 -1.09
CA LYS A 214 24.10 21.30 -1.46
C LYS A 214 23.54 19.88 -1.71
N ILE A 215 24.31 19.02 -2.36
CA ILE A 215 23.93 17.62 -2.57
C ILE A 215 23.80 16.87 -1.23
N VAL A 216 24.76 17.07 -0.32
CA VAL A 216 24.78 16.38 0.97
C VAL A 216 23.77 16.97 1.96
N ASP A 217 23.57 18.28 2.01
CA ASP A 217 22.74 18.93 3.02
C ASP A 217 21.27 19.01 2.62
N ASP A 218 20.97 19.26 1.33
CA ASP A 218 19.61 19.48 0.83
C ASP A 218 19.04 18.22 0.15
N MET A 219 19.76 17.64 -0.82
CA MET A 219 19.23 16.53 -1.62
C MET A 219 19.15 15.22 -0.83
N SER A 220 19.97 15.06 0.20
CA SER A 220 19.85 13.91 1.12
C SER A 220 18.58 13.92 1.96
N LYS A 221 17.94 15.09 2.08
CA LYS A 221 16.70 15.33 2.85
C LYS A 221 15.49 15.59 1.96
N ASP A 222 15.63 15.38 0.65
CA ASP A 222 14.53 15.57 -0.30
C ASP A 222 13.31 14.72 0.08
N SER A 223 12.11 15.24 -0.15
CA SER A 223 10.86 14.52 0.09
C SER A 223 10.74 13.24 -0.74
N CYS A 224 11.34 13.22 -1.95
CA CYS A 224 11.33 12.09 -2.86
C CYS A 224 12.48 11.12 -2.55
N ASN A 225 12.14 9.85 -2.34
CA ASN A 225 13.13 8.79 -2.09
C ASN A 225 14.09 8.54 -3.27
N GLU A 226 13.66 8.80 -4.50
CA GLU A 226 14.52 8.65 -5.69
C GLU A 226 15.64 9.67 -5.71
N VAL A 227 15.37 10.91 -5.27
CA VAL A 227 16.41 11.97 -5.15
C VAL A 227 17.41 11.61 -4.05
N ARG A 228 16.93 11.16 -2.89
CA ARG A 228 17.81 10.70 -1.80
C ARG A 228 18.67 9.51 -2.22
N LEU A 229 18.10 8.57 -2.97
CA LEU A 229 18.83 7.42 -3.55
C LEU A 229 19.90 7.86 -4.55
N SER A 230 19.55 8.77 -5.46
CA SER A 230 20.50 9.32 -6.45
C SER A 230 21.63 10.11 -5.78
N THR A 231 21.38 10.73 -4.61
CA THR A 231 22.43 11.36 -3.80
C THR A 231 23.48 10.36 -3.36
N LEU A 232 23.06 9.22 -2.80
CA LEU A 232 23.99 8.16 -2.37
C LEU A 232 24.73 7.55 -3.56
N ASN A 233 24.04 7.21 -4.63
CA ASN A 233 24.64 6.63 -5.84
C ASN A 233 25.66 7.59 -6.47
N GLY A 234 25.32 8.88 -6.54
CA GLY A 234 26.22 9.90 -7.06
C GLY A 234 27.49 10.05 -6.21
N LEU A 235 27.36 10.01 -4.88
CA LEU A 235 28.51 10.08 -3.96
C LEU A 235 29.36 8.79 -4.04
N ILE A 236 28.76 7.61 -4.16
CA ILE A 236 29.48 6.35 -4.37
C ILE A 236 30.32 6.45 -5.67
N TYR A 237 29.71 6.94 -6.76
CA TYR A 237 30.42 7.16 -8.02
C TYR A 237 31.56 8.16 -7.88
N LEU A 238 31.39 9.21 -7.09
CA LEU A 238 32.40 10.24 -6.86
C LEU A 238 33.59 9.74 -6.01
N LEU A 239 33.42 8.71 -5.17
CA LEU A 239 34.49 8.10 -4.40
C LEU A 239 35.60 7.48 -5.26
N ASP A 240 35.31 7.15 -6.53
CA ASP A 240 36.31 6.66 -7.48
C ASP A 240 37.35 7.73 -7.84
N ASN A 241 37.05 9.03 -7.60
CA ASN A 241 37.99 10.13 -7.80
C ASN A 241 38.75 10.46 -6.49
N PRO A 242 40.07 10.16 -6.38
CA PRO A 242 40.82 10.46 -5.14
C PRO A 242 40.86 11.94 -4.76
N GLN A 243 40.75 12.87 -5.70
CA GLN A 243 40.74 14.31 -5.44
C GLN A 243 39.50 14.76 -4.64
N SER A 244 38.42 14.00 -4.71
CA SER A 244 37.19 14.25 -3.95
C SER A 244 37.30 13.91 -2.46
N HIS A 245 38.25 13.07 -2.09
CA HIS A 245 38.29 12.41 -0.78
C HIS A 245 38.39 13.39 0.39
N ASP A 246 39.14 14.47 0.26
CA ASP A 246 39.35 15.41 1.37
C ASP A 246 38.08 16.19 1.70
N ILE A 247 37.31 16.57 0.68
CA ILE A 247 36.00 17.21 0.86
C ILE A 247 34.99 16.19 1.39
N LEU A 248 34.94 14.99 0.82
CA LEU A 248 34.00 13.94 1.21
C LEU A 248 34.23 13.46 2.65
N LYS A 249 35.44 13.45 3.17
CA LYS A 249 35.72 13.15 4.61
C LYS A 249 34.97 14.08 5.56
N VAL A 250 34.79 15.33 5.17
CA VAL A 250 34.08 16.33 5.99
C VAL A 250 32.57 16.23 5.82
N LEU A 251 32.09 15.90 4.62
CA LEU A 251 30.68 15.91 4.29
C LEU A 251 29.94 14.62 4.65
N LEU A 252 30.57 13.44 4.42
CA LEU A 252 29.89 12.14 4.61
C LEU A 252 29.32 11.88 6.00
N PRO A 253 29.92 12.37 7.11
CA PRO A 253 29.31 12.20 8.44
C PRO A 253 27.93 12.85 8.59
N ARG A 254 27.56 13.80 7.74
CA ARG A 254 26.23 14.44 7.73
C ARG A 254 25.12 13.54 7.17
N LEU A 255 25.51 12.42 6.53
CA LEU A 255 24.59 11.43 5.96
C LEU A 255 24.27 10.27 6.91
N SER A 256 24.68 10.36 8.19
CA SER A 256 24.50 9.28 9.19
C SER A 256 23.07 8.79 9.27
N ASP A 257 22.08 9.68 9.14
CA ASP A 257 20.67 9.39 9.32
C ASP A 257 20.06 8.61 8.14
N MET A 258 20.73 8.58 6.98
CA MET A 258 20.24 7.85 5.80
C MET A 258 20.22 6.32 6.00
N VAL A 259 20.95 5.79 6.99
CA VAL A 259 20.85 4.38 7.37
C VAL A 259 19.48 4.05 8.00
N SER A 260 18.80 5.06 8.55
CA SER A 260 17.47 4.95 9.16
C SER A 260 16.35 5.56 8.28
N ASP A 261 16.62 5.77 6.99
CA ASP A 261 15.63 6.34 6.05
C ASP A 261 14.36 5.49 5.96
N PRO A 262 13.17 6.08 5.82
CA PRO A 262 11.92 5.31 5.67
C PRO A 262 11.93 4.39 4.44
N ALA A 263 12.63 4.75 3.34
CA ALA A 263 12.71 3.94 2.13
C ALA A 263 13.81 2.89 2.19
N LEU A 264 13.44 1.62 2.01
CA LEU A 264 14.38 0.48 2.01
C LEU A 264 15.53 0.64 1.00
N SER A 265 15.26 1.17 -0.19
CA SER A 265 16.26 1.38 -1.24
C SER A 265 17.33 2.38 -0.80
N VAL A 266 16.94 3.43 -0.08
CA VAL A 266 17.86 4.45 0.44
C VAL A 266 18.71 3.86 1.56
N ARG A 267 18.12 3.14 2.53
CA ARG A 267 18.89 2.45 3.60
C ARG A 267 19.92 1.48 3.01
N ALA A 268 19.51 0.68 2.02
CA ALA A 268 20.41 -0.25 1.36
C ALA A 268 21.58 0.45 0.65
N ALA A 269 21.31 1.57 -0.05
CA ALA A 269 22.34 2.38 -0.71
C ALA A 269 23.25 3.11 0.28
N ALA A 270 22.73 3.52 1.45
CA ALA A 270 23.56 4.08 2.53
C ALA A 270 24.60 3.06 3.03
N VAL A 271 24.22 1.80 3.17
CA VAL A 271 25.19 0.74 3.53
C VAL A 271 26.13 0.43 2.38
N ASP A 272 25.68 0.51 1.10
CA ASP A 272 26.58 0.39 -0.07
C ASP A 272 27.67 1.48 -0.05
N LEU A 273 27.31 2.71 0.32
CA LEU A 273 28.28 3.79 0.52
C LEU A 273 29.30 3.44 1.60
N LEU A 274 28.84 2.88 2.73
CA LEU A 274 29.75 2.45 3.82
C LEU A 274 30.65 1.31 3.39
N LEU A 275 30.18 0.37 2.56
CA LEU A 275 30.97 -0.70 1.98
C LEU A 275 32.05 -0.15 1.04
N ALA A 276 31.69 0.77 0.15
CA ALA A 276 32.64 1.45 -0.73
C ALA A 276 33.71 2.21 0.06
N ILE A 277 33.32 2.90 1.12
CA ILE A 277 34.25 3.62 2.03
C ILE A 277 35.18 2.65 2.78
N ARG A 278 34.71 1.50 3.21
CA ARG A 278 35.53 0.48 3.94
C ARG A 278 36.77 0.09 3.15
N ASP A 279 36.63 -0.01 1.84
CA ASP A 279 37.69 -0.47 0.96
C ASP A 279 38.71 0.62 0.64
N LEU A 280 38.43 1.87 1.01
CA LEU A 280 39.30 3.03 0.83
C LEU A 280 40.11 3.34 2.09
N ARG A 281 41.47 3.26 2.02
CA ARG A 281 42.37 3.51 3.17
C ARG A 281 42.24 4.91 3.77
N SER A 282 41.77 5.88 2.99
CA SER A 282 41.62 7.28 3.40
C SER A 282 40.40 7.54 4.30
N PHE A 283 39.47 6.58 4.41
CA PHE A 283 38.23 6.73 5.13
C PHE A 283 38.08 5.73 6.28
N GLN A 284 37.18 6.07 7.23
CA GLN A 284 36.76 5.18 8.31
C GLN A 284 35.23 5.25 8.39
N TYR A 285 34.54 4.17 8.01
CA TYR A 285 33.07 4.12 7.97
C TYR A 285 32.42 4.43 9.34
N ASN A 286 33.10 4.08 10.45
CA ASN A 286 32.64 4.36 11.81
C ASN A 286 32.63 5.85 12.19
N LYS A 287 33.29 6.72 11.41
CA LYS A 287 33.18 8.17 11.54
C LYS A 287 31.98 8.73 10.76
N VAL A 288 31.48 7.97 9.79
CA VAL A 288 30.29 8.35 9.02
C VAL A 288 29.03 7.94 9.77
N VAL A 289 28.96 6.67 10.19
CA VAL A 289 27.81 6.15 10.96
C VAL A 289 28.33 5.47 12.22
N GLY A 290 27.75 5.82 13.34
CA GLY A 290 28.09 5.23 14.63
C GLY A 290 27.77 3.74 14.73
N LEU A 291 28.61 2.99 15.46
CA LEU A 291 28.37 1.55 15.61
C LEU A 291 27.02 1.24 16.27
N GLY A 292 26.54 2.08 17.19
CA GLY A 292 25.22 1.91 17.83
C GLY A 292 24.09 1.89 16.81
N THR A 293 24.06 2.87 15.90
CA THR A 293 23.07 2.97 14.82
C THR A 293 23.14 1.76 13.87
N LEU A 294 24.35 1.32 13.49
CA LEU A 294 24.52 0.12 12.66
C LEU A 294 24.00 -1.15 13.34
N LEU A 295 24.21 -1.28 14.68
CA LEU A 295 23.71 -2.45 15.41
C LEU A 295 22.18 -2.42 15.58
N SER A 296 21.58 -1.26 15.83
CA SER A 296 20.11 -1.13 15.81
C SER A 296 19.54 -1.50 14.43
N SER A 297 20.09 -0.94 13.36
CA SER A 297 19.66 -1.28 12.00
C SER A 297 19.87 -2.76 11.67
N LEU A 298 20.98 -3.36 12.11
CA LEU A 298 21.22 -4.80 11.92
C LEU A 298 20.16 -5.66 12.63
N ALA A 299 19.72 -5.26 13.83
CA ALA A 299 18.75 -6.02 14.62
C ALA A 299 17.37 -6.03 13.97
N ASP A 300 16.89 -4.86 13.54
CA ASP A 300 15.46 -4.64 13.26
C ASP A 300 15.13 -4.43 11.78
N ASP A 301 16.14 -4.19 10.93
CA ASP A 301 15.91 -3.85 9.53
C ASP A 301 15.63 -5.07 8.62
N HIS A 302 15.17 -4.77 7.43
CA HIS A 302 14.92 -5.75 6.37
C HIS A 302 16.17 -6.61 6.07
N PRO A 303 16.03 -7.92 5.78
CA PRO A 303 17.13 -8.84 5.52
C PRO A 303 18.16 -8.33 4.51
N ARG A 304 17.73 -7.58 3.49
CA ARG A 304 18.62 -6.99 2.48
C ARG A 304 19.62 -5.99 3.07
N VAL A 305 19.19 -5.17 4.03
CA VAL A 305 20.04 -4.19 4.72
C VAL A 305 20.91 -4.89 5.73
N ALA A 306 20.31 -5.76 6.56
CA ALA A 306 21.03 -6.54 7.58
C ALA A 306 22.17 -7.38 6.99
N LYS A 307 21.95 -8.01 5.83
CA LYS A 307 22.97 -8.76 5.10
C LYS A 307 24.17 -7.89 4.74
N LYS A 308 23.94 -6.70 4.17
CA LYS A 308 25.01 -5.75 3.82
C LYS A 308 25.75 -5.21 5.06
N ILE A 309 25.03 -4.94 6.15
CA ILE A 309 25.67 -4.54 7.42
C ILE A 309 26.53 -5.68 7.97
N THR A 310 26.08 -6.92 7.86
CA THR A 310 26.88 -8.09 8.23
C THR A 310 28.17 -8.15 7.41
N GLU A 311 28.11 -8.00 6.09
CA GLU A 311 29.28 -7.90 5.21
C GLU A 311 30.24 -6.80 5.64
N LEU A 312 29.73 -5.64 6.01
CA LEU A 312 30.52 -4.51 6.52
C LEU A 312 31.24 -4.87 7.83
N LEU A 313 30.59 -5.61 8.72
CA LEU A 313 31.07 -5.90 10.07
C LEU A 313 31.93 -7.19 10.20
N ILE A 314 31.85 -8.14 9.26
CA ILE A 314 32.62 -9.39 9.28
C ILE A 314 34.12 -9.18 9.52
N PRO A 315 34.81 -8.26 8.82
CA PRO A 315 36.25 -8.06 9.05
C PRO A 315 36.60 -7.62 10.47
N SER A 316 35.66 -7.04 11.20
CA SER A 316 35.81 -6.56 12.57
C SER A 316 35.47 -7.63 13.63
N TYR A 317 34.37 -8.38 13.41
CA TYR A 317 33.81 -9.26 14.43
C TYR A 317 33.99 -10.76 14.18
N PHE A 318 34.19 -11.18 12.94
CA PHE A 318 34.52 -12.58 12.63
C PHE A 318 35.57 -12.67 11.50
N PRO A 319 36.77 -12.07 11.70
CA PRO A 319 37.78 -12.01 10.66
C PRO A 319 38.40 -13.40 10.39
N SER A 320 38.49 -13.79 9.14
CA SER A 320 39.07 -15.07 8.69
C SER A 320 40.58 -15.15 8.84
N LYS A 321 41.27 -14.00 8.98
CA LYS A 321 42.71 -13.89 9.06
C LYS A 321 43.27 -14.04 10.50
N LEU A 322 42.41 -13.99 11.50
CA LEU A 322 42.81 -14.11 12.90
C LEU A 322 42.66 -15.55 13.44
N PRO A 323 43.33 -15.89 14.57
CA PRO A 323 43.07 -17.15 15.26
C PRO A 323 41.61 -17.30 15.63
N LEU A 324 41.07 -18.50 15.44
CA LEU A 324 39.63 -18.78 15.66
C LEU A 324 39.14 -18.38 17.04
N LYS A 325 39.97 -18.59 18.09
CA LYS A 325 39.62 -18.17 19.46
C LYS A 325 39.34 -16.67 19.57
N GLU A 326 40.11 -15.85 18.87
CA GLU A 326 39.95 -14.40 18.87
C GLU A 326 38.73 -13.99 18.07
N ALA A 327 38.48 -14.58 16.89
CA ALA A 327 37.30 -14.35 16.10
C ALA A 327 36.02 -14.70 16.90
N CYS A 328 36.01 -15.85 17.58
CA CYS A 328 34.92 -16.24 18.49
C CYS A 328 34.72 -15.24 19.62
N ALA A 329 35.80 -14.79 20.25
CA ALA A 329 35.70 -13.82 21.36
C ALA A 329 35.10 -12.47 20.90
N ARG A 330 35.47 -11.99 19.72
CA ARG A 330 34.92 -10.76 19.12
C ARG A 330 33.42 -10.90 18.76
N CYS A 331 33.01 -12.02 18.18
CA CYS A 331 31.62 -12.29 17.89
C CYS A 331 30.76 -12.42 19.15
N ILE A 332 31.29 -13.10 20.20
CA ILE A 332 30.65 -13.15 21.53
C ILE A 332 30.55 -11.75 22.14
N ALA A 333 31.55 -10.91 21.99
CA ALA A 333 31.48 -9.51 22.44
C ALA A 333 30.40 -8.70 21.71
N LEU A 334 30.19 -8.95 20.41
CA LEU A 334 29.07 -8.37 19.64
C LEU A 334 27.72 -8.80 20.22
N ILE A 335 27.52 -10.11 20.43
CA ILE A 335 26.28 -10.66 20.99
C ILE A 335 26.02 -10.12 22.40
N LYS A 336 27.05 -10.03 23.25
CA LYS A 336 26.93 -9.47 24.61
C LYS A 336 26.55 -7.98 24.59
N ARG A 337 27.01 -7.24 23.58
CA ARG A 337 26.72 -5.82 23.42
C ARG A 337 25.31 -5.57 22.89
N SER A 338 24.87 -6.34 21.90
CA SER A 338 23.54 -6.28 21.30
C SER A 338 23.11 -7.69 20.89
N PRO A 339 22.34 -8.41 21.76
CA PRO A 339 21.94 -9.79 21.51
C PRO A 339 21.19 -9.96 20.18
N ALA A 340 20.23 -9.08 19.87
CA ALA A 340 19.44 -9.12 18.63
C ALA A 340 20.33 -8.90 17.40
N ALA A 341 21.18 -7.86 17.40
CA ALA A 341 22.10 -7.61 16.29
C ALA A 341 23.11 -8.76 16.12
N GLY A 342 23.61 -9.33 17.22
CA GLY A 342 24.52 -10.47 17.19
C GLY A 342 23.88 -11.73 16.62
N ALA A 343 22.62 -12.01 16.96
CA ALA A 343 21.85 -13.12 16.40
C ALA A 343 21.61 -12.91 14.88
N ARG A 344 21.28 -11.69 14.49
CA ARG A 344 21.08 -11.33 13.08
C ARG A 344 22.37 -11.36 12.27
N PHE A 345 23.50 -10.93 12.85
CA PHE A 345 24.83 -11.08 12.28
C PHE A 345 25.16 -12.55 11.99
N CYS A 346 24.89 -13.44 12.93
CA CYS A 346 25.12 -14.87 12.77
C CYS A 346 24.24 -15.50 11.68
N GLU A 347 23.01 -15.00 11.47
CA GLU A 347 22.11 -15.46 10.41
C GLU A 347 22.74 -15.31 9.02
N PHE A 348 23.47 -14.22 8.78
CA PHE A 348 24.08 -13.93 7.48
C PHE A 348 25.56 -14.24 7.37
N ALA A 349 26.23 -14.60 8.46
CA ALA A 349 27.68 -14.79 8.48
C ALA A 349 28.19 -15.83 7.46
N LEU A 350 27.44 -16.92 7.25
CA LEU A 350 27.81 -17.95 6.27
C LEU A 350 27.68 -17.41 4.83
N SER A 351 26.58 -16.72 4.50
CA SER A 351 26.35 -16.17 3.16
C SER A 351 27.39 -15.12 2.77
N GLU A 352 27.97 -14.44 3.78
CA GLU A 352 29.01 -13.42 3.60
C GLU A 352 30.43 -13.97 3.70
N GLY A 353 30.60 -15.28 3.50
CA GLY A 353 31.90 -15.92 3.29
C GLY A 353 32.62 -16.43 4.54
N SER A 354 31.93 -16.53 5.68
CA SER A 354 32.54 -17.19 6.86
C SER A 354 32.65 -18.69 6.64
N SER A 355 33.73 -19.30 7.12
CA SER A 355 33.99 -20.76 6.97
C SER A 355 32.99 -21.58 7.79
N PRO A 356 32.31 -22.60 7.20
CA PRO A 356 31.41 -23.48 7.94
C PRO A 356 32.04 -24.14 9.17
N ARG A 357 33.29 -24.59 9.05
CA ARG A 357 34.04 -25.20 10.17
C ARG A 357 34.24 -24.23 11.34
N SER A 358 34.61 -22.98 11.02
CA SER A 358 34.76 -21.93 12.02
C SER A 358 33.43 -21.59 12.73
N LEU A 359 32.32 -21.61 12.00
CA LEU A 359 31.00 -21.39 12.58
C LEU A 359 30.54 -22.54 13.47
N VAL A 360 30.84 -23.80 13.11
CA VAL A 360 30.58 -24.97 13.98
C VAL A 360 31.29 -24.84 15.30
N GLU A 361 32.58 -24.49 15.29
CA GLU A 361 33.36 -24.29 16.55
C GLU A 361 32.84 -23.08 17.34
N PHE A 362 32.40 -22.01 16.66
CA PHE A 362 31.76 -20.88 17.30
C PHE A 362 30.45 -21.30 18.02
N ILE A 363 29.60 -22.13 17.39
CA ILE A 363 28.38 -22.68 18.02
C ILE A 363 28.74 -23.45 19.27
N LYS A 364 29.75 -24.33 19.23
CA LYS A 364 30.20 -25.11 20.41
C LYS A 364 30.63 -24.22 21.58
N VAL A 365 31.41 -23.18 21.27
CA VAL A 365 31.88 -22.21 22.28
C VAL A 365 30.70 -21.40 22.85
N SER A 366 29.80 -20.92 22.00
CA SER A 366 28.62 -20.11 22.39
C SER A 366 27.69 -20.90 23.32
N ILE A 367 27.34 -22.13 22.95
CA ILE A 367 26.45 -22.99 23.73
C ILE A 367 27.14 -23.42 25.06
N THR A 368 28.44 -23.71 25.02
CA THR A 368 29.18 -24.02 26.28
C THR A 368 29.14 -22.80 27.22
N LEU A 369 29.31 -21.60 26.69
CA LEU A 369 29.26 -20.38 27.47
C LEU A 369 27.84 -20.09 28.01
N ALA A 370 26.79 -20.30 27.20
CA ALA A 370 25.40 -20.13 27.62
C ALA A 370 24.98 -21.09 28.75
N LEU A 371 25.52 -22.34 28.76
CA LEU A 371 25.25 -23.35 29.80
C LEU A 371 26.14 -23.21 31.02
N SER A 372 27.19 -22.38 30.98
CA SER A 372 28.09 -22.20 32.11
C SER A 372 27.54 -21.16 33.09
N PRO A 373 27.81 -21.29 34.42
CA PRO A 373 27.43 -20.28 35.43
C PRO A 373 28.33 -19.04 35.32
N SER A 374 28.35 -18.37 34.19
CA SER A 374 29.35 -17.36 33.79
C SER A 374 28.87 -15.92 33.94
N GLY A 375 28.10 -15.54 34.92
CA GLY A 375 27.77 -14.14 35.19
C GLY A 375 27.16 -13.36 34.01
N LEU A 376 26.62 -14.07 33.00
CA LEU A 376 25.86 -13.49 31.88
C LEU A 376 24.45 -13.13 32.37
N ASN A 377 23.90 -12.02 31.87
CA ASN A 377 22.49 -11.73 32.07
C ASN A 377 21.62 -12.61 31.15
N SER A 378 20.33 -12.70 31.46
CA SER A 378 19.36 -13.50 30.70
C SER A 378 19.39 -13.16 29.20
N ALA A 379 19.30 -11.87 28.83
CA ALA A 379 19.30 -11.44 27.44
C ALA A 379 20.57 -11.82 26.67
N GLN A 380 21.73 -11.83 27.33
CA GLN A 380 22.99 -12.27 26.71
C GLN A 380 23.02 -13.79 26.49
N THR A 381 22.49 -14.56 27.44
CA THR A 381 22.36 -16.01 27.33
C THR A 381 21.43 -16.38 26.20
N ASP A 382 20.24 -15.77 26.17
CA ASP A 382 19.26 -15.94 25.12
C ASP A 382 19.83 -15.54 23.74
N GLY A 383 20.55 -14.42 23.67
CA GLY A 383 21.22 -13.98 22.45
C GLY A 383 22.25 -15.00 21.90
N LEU A 384 23.01 -15.65 22.78
CA LEU A 384 23.95 -16.73 22.37
C LEU A 384 23.19 -17.96 21.82
N VAL A 385 22.07 -18.32 22.46
CA VAL A 385 21.21 -19.43 22.01
C VAL A 385 20.58 -19.13 20.66
N ILE A 386 19.98 -17.96 20.50
CA ILE A 386 19.34 -17.53 19.25
C ILE A 386 20.39 -17.45 18.12
N ALA A 387 21.55 -16.86 18.38
CA ALA A 387 22.63 -16.78 17.40
C ALA A 387 23.09 -18.18 16.93
N SER A 388 23.21 -19.13 17.87
CA SER A 388 23.57 -20.52 17.58
C SER A 388 22.51 -21.21 16.72
N ALA A 389 21.22 -20.99 17.00
CA ALA A 389 20.12 -21.55 16.24
C ALA A 389 20.09 -21.01 14.80
N LYS A 390 20.28 -19.70 14.63
CA LYS A 390 20.39 -19.06 13.31
C LYS A 390 21.54 -19.65 12.47
N LEU A 391 22.68 -19.89 13.09
CA LEU A 391 23.83 -20.53 12.43
C LEU A 391 23.55 -22.01 12.08
N ILE A 392 22.93 -22.78 12.97
CA ILE A 392 22.55 -24.17 12.69
C ILE A 392 21.60 -24.21 11.49
N LYS A 393 20.64 -23.31 11.45
CA LYS A 393 19.73 -23.17 10.30
C LYS A 393 20.48 -22.82 9.01
N SER A 394 21.44 -21.90 9.07
CA SER A 394 22.25 -21.54 7.89
C SER A 394 23.15 -22.69 7.41
N LEU A 395 23.57 -23.60 8.31
CA LEU A 395 24.40 -24.77 8.02
C LEU A 395 23.56 -26.01 7.62
N SER A 396 22.25 -25.90 7.43
CA SER A 396 21.37 -27.05 7.14
C SER A 396 21.76 -27.83 5.89
N ASP A 397 22.37 -27.17 4.91
CA ASP A 397 22.78 -27.79 3.64
C ASP A 397 24.21 -28.37 3.70
N GLU A 398 24.94 -28.13 4.81
CA GLU A 398 26.32 -28.54 5.01
C GLU A 398 26.39 -29.86 5.82
N GLY A 399 26.24 -31.01 5.16
CA GLY A 399 26.16 -32.33 5.80
C GLY A 399 27.27 -32.64 6.78
N SER A 400 28.53 -32.29 6.48
CA SER A 400 29.67 -32.53 7.39
C SER A 400 29.59 -31.69 8.68
N SER A 401 29.10 -30.50 8.60
CA SER A 401 28.88 -29.59 9.74
C SER A 401 27.77 -30.10 10.64
N LEU A 402 26.66 -30.61 10.06
CA LEU A 402 25.57 -31.19 10.83
C LEU A 402 25.98 -32.43 11.62
N VAL A 403 26.79 -33.34 11.04
CA VAL A 403 27.28 -34.51 11.75
C VAL A 403 28.07 -34.10 13.02
N ALA A 404 28.97 -33.14 12.91
CA ALA A 404 29.74 -32.62 14.03
C ALA A 404 28.88 -31.90 15.10
N LEU A 405 27.72 -31.35 14.69
CA LEU A 405 26.75 -30.72 15.59
C LEU A 405 25.89 -31.80 16.29
N ARG A 406 25.45 -32.85 15.59
CA ARG A 406 24.70 -33.97 16.19
C ARG A 406 25.45 -34.66 17.30
N GLU A 407 26.76 -34.92 17.11
CA GLU A 407 27.60 -35.46 18.14
C GLU A 407 27.72 -34.52 19.36
N TYR A 408 27.65 -33.21 19.15
CA TYR A 408 27.79 -32.23 20.21
C TYR A 408 26.49 -32.01 21.00
N PHE A 409 25.32 -32.31 20.47
CA PHE A 409 24.02 -32.07 21.10
C PHE A 409 23.29 -33.38 21.51
N PRO A 410 23.71 -34.07 22.58
CA PRO A 410 22.93 -35.16 23.12
C PRO A 410 21.62 -34.66 23.72
N ASN A 411 20.57 -35.49 23.79
CA ASN A 411 19.24 -35.17 24.28
C ASN A 411 19.22 -34.43 25.65
N ALA A 412 20.04 -34.88 26.57
CA ALA A 412 20.16 -34.26 27.90
C ALA A 412 20.61 -32.77 27.79
N LYS A 413 21.47 -32.46 26.82
CA LYS A 413 21.98 -31.10 26.61
C LYS A 413 20.89 -30.20 25.97
N LEU A 414 20.08 -30.73 25.04
CA LEU A 414 18.96 -30.00 24.48
C LEU A 414 17.90 -29.67 25.56
N LYS A 415 17.56 -30.60 26.43
CA LYS A 415 16.66 -30.33 27.58
C LYS A 415 17.23 -29.30 28.54
N LEU A 416 18.52 -29.34 28.80
CA LEU A 416 19.17 -28.34 29.66
C LEU A 416 19.17 -26.97 29.00
N LEU A 417 19.44 -26.92 27.68
CA LEU A 417 19.45 -25.69 26.91
C LEU A 417 18.07 -25.03 26.88
N PHE A 418 17.01 -25.84 26.68
CA PHE A 418 15.63 -25.35 26.71
C PHE A 418 15.27 -24.76 28.09
N LYS A 419 15.68 -25.39 29.16
CA LYS A 419 15.46 -24.87 30.53
C LYS A 419 16.24 -23.60 30.83
N THR A 420 17.38 -23.41 30.17
CA THR A 420 18.22 -22.20 30.35
C THR A 420 17.68 -21.02 29.52
N ALA A 421 16.96 -21.28 28.43
CA ALA A 421 16.31 -20.28 27.60
C ALA A 421 15.11 -19.65 28.33
N VAL A 422 15.22 -18.35 28.65
CA VAL A 422 14.23 -17.63 29.45
C VAL A 422 13.18 -16.95 28.59
N SER A 423 13.57 -16.33 27.46
CA SER A 423 12.64 -15.68 26.54
C SER A 423 11.98 -16.69 25.60
N ASP A 424 10.75 -16.36 25.16
CA ASP A 424 10.01 -17.14 24.18
C ASP A 424 10.80 -17.29 22.87
N GLY A 425 11.47 -16.21 22.43
CA GLY A 425 12.35 -16.23 21.26
C GLY A 425 13.53 -17.20 21.40
N ALA A 426 14.13 -17.31 22.60
CA ALA A 426 15.18 -18.29 22.84
C ALA A 426 14.65 -19.73 22.91
N GLN A 427 13.46 -19.94 23.47
CA GLN A 427 12.78 -21.24 23.46
C GLN A 427 12.42 -21.63 22.00
N ALA A 428 11.87 -20.73 21.21
CA ALA A 428 11.63 -20.92 19.77
C ALA A 428 12.91 -21.34 19.04
N ALA A 429 14.00 -20.67 19.35
CA ALA A 429 15.31 -20.97 18.77
C ALA A 429 15.77 -22.40 19.10
N VAL A 430 15.65 -22.84 20.37
CA VAL A 430 15.99 -24.21 20.77
C VAL A 430 15.10 -25.22 20.05
N LEU A 431 13.78 -25.02 20.02
CA LEU A 431 12.85 -25.91 19.31
C LEU A 431 13.19 -26.01 17.81
N SER A 432 13.55 -24.91 17.19
CA SER A 432 13.93 -24.88 15.77
C SER A 432 15.22 -25.62 15.42
N MET A 433 16.13 -25.82 16.41
CA MET A 433 17.36 -26.57 16.20
C MET A 433 17.15 -28.09 16.21
N VAL A 434 16.16 -28.61 16.95
CA VAL A 434 15.95 -30.07 17.18
C VAL A 434 15.93 -30.86 15.88
N PRO A 435 15.20 -30.47 14.81
CA PRO A 435 15.16 -31.27 13.57
C PRO A 435 16.52 -31.43 12.88
N ALA A 436 17.43 -30.44 13.05
CA ALA A 436 18.76 -30.47 12.44
C ALA A 436 19.75 -31.29 13.28
N VAL A 437 19.71 -31.14 14.64
CA VAL A 437 20.72 -31.69 15.54
C VAL A 437 20.31 -33.05 16.18
N SER A 438 19.03 -33.39 16.24
CA SER A 438 18.49 -34.64 16.76
C SER A 438 17.38 -35.20 15.89
N PRO A 439 17.62 -35.52 14.59
CA PRO A 439 16.60 -36.02 13.68
C PRO A 439 16.06 -37.39 14.08
N ASP A 440 16.83 -38.21 14.82
CA ASP A 440 16.46 -39.54 15.24
C ASP A 440 15.53 -39.54 16.49
N ASP A 441 15.47 -38.46 17.24
CA ASP A 441 14.59 -38.29 18.40
C ASP A 441 13.94 -36.90 18.42
N LEU A 442 12.95 -36.71 17.59
CA LEU A 442 12.17 -35.46 17.50
C LEU A 442 11.24 -35.26 18.73
N CYS A 443 11.02 -36.32 19.52
CA CYS A 443 10.16 -36.27 20.70
C CYS A 443 10.92 -35.74 21.96
N VAL A 444 12.20 -35.38 21.83
CA VAL A 444 13.05 -34.98 22.96
C VAL A 444 12.46 -33.86 23.81
N LEU A 445 11.75 -32.89 23.21
CA LEU A 445 11.10 -31.74 23.86
C LEU A 445 9.57 -31.77 23.71
N HIS A 446 8.97 -32.95 23.50
CA HIS A 446 7.51 -33.05 23.22
C HIS A 446 6.65 -32.49 24.37
N ILE A 447 6.99 -32.83 25.63
CA ILE A 447 6.25 -32.34 26.80
C ILE A 447 6.33 -30.82 26.91
N GLU A 448 7.50 -30.26 26.66
CA GLU A 448 7.76 -28.82 26.67
C GLU A 448 6.95 -28.13 25.55
N CYS A 449 6.89 -28.69 24.33
CA CYS A 449 6.07 -28.19 23.24
C CYS A 449 4.57 -28.20 23.60
N MET A 450 4.06 -29.32 24.13
CA MET A 450 2.65 -29.41 24.53
C MET A 450 2.31 -28.43 25.65
N ASN A 451 3.23 -28.18 26.60
CA ASN A 451 3.05 -27.16 27.62
C ASN A 451 2.95 -25.75 27.02
N ILE A 452 3.80 -25.40 26.01
CA ILE A 452 3.73 -24.12 25.31
C ILE A 452 2.36 -24.00 24.59
N ILE A 453 1.94 -25.04 23.88
CA ILE A 453 0.69 -25.07 23.09
C ILE A 453 -0.54 -24.88 23.99
N VAL A 454 -0.62 -25.61 25.09
CA VAL A 454 -1.79 -25.60 26.00
C VAL A 454 -1.82 -24.33 26.86
N ASN A 455 -0.66 -23.82 27.30
CA ASN A 455 -0.58 -22.62 28.13
C ASN A 455 -0.56 -21.31 27.32
N ALA A 456 -0.53 -21.35 26.02
CA ALA A 456 -0.58 -20.20 25.14
C ALA A 456 -1.96 -19.51 25.12
N ALA A 457 -2.60 -19.45 26.26
CA ALA A 457 -3.83 -18.69 26.48
C ALA A 457 -3.63 -17.18 26.35
N VAL A 458 -2.40 -16.71 26.25
CA VAL A 458 -2.08 -15.29 26.40
C VAL A 458 -1.33 -14.77 25.18
N THR A 459 -1.97 -13.83 24.51
CA THR A 459 -1.40 -12.82 23.62
C THR A 459 -0.91 -13.28 22.25
N SER A 460 -1.85 -13.36 21.32
CA SER A 460 -1.59 -13.25 19.87
C SER A 460 -0.84 -11.97 19.43
N LYS A 461 -0.53 -11.08 20.38
CA LYS A 461 0.07 -9.76 20.10
C LYS A 461 1.60 -9.70 20.27
N GLN A 462 2.25 -10.72 20.85
CA GLN A 462 3.71 -10.74 21.01
C GLN A 462 4.35 -11.67 19.97
N GLU A 463 5.12 -11.10 19.06
CA GLU A 463 5.78 -11.84 17.96
C GLU A 463 6.68 -12.99 18.47
N GLU A 464 7.39 -12.81 19.58
CA GLU A 464 8.25 -13.84 20.17
C GLU A 464 7.47 -15.07 20.66
N CYS A 465 6.29 -14.87 21.29
CA CYS A 465 5.40 -15.96 21.69
C CYS A 465 4.84 -16.70 20.46
N GLN A 466 4.53 -15.99 19.38
CA GLN A 466 4.08 -16.62 18.14
C GLN A 466 5.18 -17.49 17.51
N GLU A 467 6.43 -17.01 17.51
CA GLU A 467 7.57 -17.83 17.02
C GLU A 467 7.75 -19.11 17.83
N ALA A 468 7.63 -19.05 19.14
CA ALA A 468 7.74 -20.24 20.02
C ALA A 468 6.63 -21.24 19.74
N LEU A 469 5.40 -20.78 19.57
CA LEU A 469 4.24 -21.62 19.21
C LEU A 469 4.41 -22.29 17.84
N LEU A 470 4.79 -21.53 16.82
CA LEU A 470 5.02 -22.05 15.48
C LEU A 470 6.15 -23.08 15.45
N ALA A 471 7.22 -22.85 16.22
CA ALA A 471 8.31 -23.81 16.37
C ALA A 471 7.83 -25.11 17.09
N ALA A 472 7.00 -24.97 18.12
CA ALA A 472 6.40 -26.09 18.83
C ALA A 472 5.46 -26.90 17.92
N HIS A 473 4.54 -26.24 17.17
CA HIS A 473 3.68 -26.90 16.21
C HIS A 473 4.47 -27.72 15.18
N LYS A 474 5.51 -27.10 14.62
CA LYS A 474 6.36 -27.74 13.63
C LYS A 474 7.08 -28.97 14.19
N LEU A 475 7.61 -28.87 15.40
CA LEU A 475 8.31 -29.99 16.04
C LEU A 475 7.35 -31.14 16.40
N VAL A 476 6.15 -30.83 16.93
CA VAL A 476 5.12 -31.82 17.21
C VAL A 476 4.65 -32.52 15.92
N HIS A 477 4.50 -31.77 14.84
CA HIS A 477 4.14 -32.30 13.52
C HIS A 477 5.23 -33.25 12.99
N LEU A 478 6.49 -32.82 13.00
CA LEU A 478 7.63 -33.63 12.54
C LEU A 478 7.83 -34.89 13.38
N SER A 479 7.43 -34.89 14.67
CA SER A 479 7.49 -36.05 15.56
C SER A 479 6.35 -37.06 15.29
N GLY A 480 5.41 -36.76 14.39
CA GLY A 480 4.25 -37.60 14.07
C GLY A 480 3.15 -37.60 15.13
N ARG A 481 3.14 -36.66 16.06
CA ARG A 481 2.17 -36.55 17.16
C ARG A 481 1.20 -35.37 17.00
N SER A 482 0.91 -34.97 15.78
CA SER A 482 -0.02 -33.85 15.49
C SER A 482 -1.41 -34.05 16.08
N ASP A 483 -1.87 -35.34 16.16
CA ASP A 483 -3.20 -35.63 16.69
C ASP A 483 -3.37 -35.25 18.15
N GLU A 484 -2.35 -35.39 18.99
CA GLU A 484 -2.37 -34.96 20.39
C GLU A 484 -2.56 -33.43 20.49
N MET A 485 -1.85 -32.66 19.65
CA MET A 485 -2.00 -31.20 19.56
C MET A 485 -3.40 -30.80 19.07
N PHE A 486 -3.90 -31.46 18.01
CA PHE A 486 -5.22 -31.16 17.44
C PHE A 486 -6.35 -31.47 18.42
N GLU A 487 -6.24 -32.59 19.15
CA GLU A 487 -7.18 -32.98 20.19
C GLU A 487 -7.23 -31.95 21.32
N GLU A 488 -6.09 -31.52 21.85
CA GLU A 488 -6.02 -30.52 22.93
C GLU A 488 -6.62 -29.17 22.50
N LEU A 489 -6.22 -28.66 21.34
CA LEU A 489 -6.77 -27.39 20.83
C LEU A 489 -8.28 -27.47 20.59
N THR A 490 -8.75 -28.58 20.02
CA THR A 490 -10.18 -28.80 19.75
C THR A 490 -10.98 -28.95 21.06
N ASN A 491 -10.43 -29.61 22.07
CA ASN A 491 -11.03 -29.76 23.40
C ASN A 491 -11.16 -28.40 24.10
N ILE A 492 -10.14 -27.52 24.00
CA ILE A 492 -10.21 -26.16 24.54
C ILE A 492 -11.36 -25.40 23.89
N LEU A 493 -11.43 -25.40 22.55
CA LEU A 493 -12.49 -24.70 21.80
C LEU A 493 -13.88 -25.27 22.12
N GLN A 494 -14.04 -26.59 22.18
CA GLN A 494 -15.31 -27.25 22.46
C GLN A 494 -15.81 -26.97 23.89
N SER A 495 -14.90 -27.01 24.87
CA SER A 495 -15.24 -26.75 26.28
C SER A 495 -15.73 -25.31 26.47
N LYS A 496 -15.06 -24.35 25.80
CA LYS A 496 -15.44 -22.94 25.87
C LYS A 496 -16.71 -22.64 25.04
N ALA A 497 -16.89 -23.25 23.89
CA ALA A 497 -18.15 -23.15 23.14
C ALA A 497 -19.34 -23.68 23.94
N SER A 498 -19.18 -24.79 24.65
CA SER A 498 -20.21 -25.33 25.55
C SER A 498 -20.53 -24.40 26.72
N TYR A 499 -19.51 -23.77 27.30
CA TYR A 499 -19.66 -22.75 28.35
C TYR A 499 -20.45 -21.53 27.84
N PHE A 500 -20.07 -20.99 26.65
CA PHE A 500 -20.76 -19.86 26.04
C PHE A 500 -22.19 -20.18 25.63
N SER A 501 -22.45 -21.38 25.11
CA SER A 501 -23.81 -21.85 24.81
C SER A 501 -24.70 -21.84 26.05
N GLY A 502 -24.17 -22.32 27.20
CA GLY A 502 -24.89 -22.32 28.47
C GLY A 502 -25.14 -20.92 29.00
N MET A 503 -24.21 -20.01 28.87
CA MET A 503 -24.30 -18.62 29.35
C MET A 503 -25.29 -17.78 28.53
N TYR A 504 -25.21 -17.88 27.19
CA TYR A 504 -25.99 -17.05 26.26
C TYR A 504 -27.24 -17.76 25.69
N GLY A 505 -27.53 -18.99 26.11
CA GLY A 505 -28.73 -19.74 25.67
C GLY A 505 -28.66 -20.15 24.19
N LEU A 506 -27.45 -20.33 23.65
CA LEU A 506 -27.21 -20.74 22.26
C LEU A 506 -27.27 -22.26 22.13
N GLU A 507 -27.46 -22.76 20.89
CA GLU A 507 -27.39 -24.20 20.62
C GLU A 507 -25.99 -24.75 20.96
N PRO A 508 -25.88 -25.85 21.74
CA PRO A 508 -24.59 -26.41 22.06
C PRO A 508 -23.90 -26.98 20.81
N PRO A 509 -22.55 -26.97 20.75
CA PRO A 509 -21.82 -27.56 19.63
C PRO A 509 -22.16 -29.04 19.45
N SER A 510 -22.32 -29.50 18.21
CA SER A 510 -22.67 -30.90 17.90
C SER A 510 -21.55 -31.84 18.39
N CYS A 511 -21.91 -32.82 19.25
CA CYS A 511 -20.99 -33.87 19.64
C CYS A 511 -21.11 -35.01 18.66
N PRO A 512 -20.03 -35.46 18.00
CA PRO A 512 -20.09 -36.72 17.24
C PRO A 512 -20.36 -37.88 18.18
N VAL A 513 -21.40 -38.65 17.87
CA VAL A 513 -21.78 -39.85 18.65
C VAL A 513 -20.64 -40.86 18.49
N ALA A 514 -19.73 -40.87 19.44
CA ALA A 514 -18.68 -41.88 19.51
C ALA A 514 -19.31 -43.26 19.82
N SER A 515 -19.42 -44.09 18.80
CA SER A 515 -19.76 -45.51 18.96
C SER A 515 -18.57 -46.29 19.56
N THR A 516 -18.31 -46.07 20.84
CA THR A 516 -17.42 -46.96 21.60
C THR A 516 -18.20 -47.69 22.66
N LYS A 517 -18.35 -49.01 22.45
CA LYS A 517 -18.80 -49.97 23.45
C LYS A 517 -17.89 -49.91 24.68
N ARG A 518 -18.22 -49.12 25.69
CA ARG A 518 -17.56 -49.17 26.98
C ARG A 518 -18.25 -50.17 27.89
N LYS A 519 -17.47 -51.14 28.39
CA LYS A 519 -17.84 -52.16 29.39
C LYS A 519 -18.39 -51.48 30.65
N LYS A 520 -19.53 -51.98 31.14
CA LYS A 520 -20.14 -51.65 32.43
C LYS A 520 -19.14 -51.80 33.57
N GLY A 521 -18.70 -50.69 34.17
CA GLY A 521 -18.04 -50.63 35.47
C GLY A 521 -19.06 -50.16 36.54
N LYS A 522 -19.12 -50.86 37.68
CA LYS A 522 -20.10 -50.75 38.77
C LYS A 522 -20.24 -49.30 39.34
N SER A 523 -21.49 -48.89 39.43
CA SER A 523 -21.93 -47.70 40.12
C SER A 523 -21.70 -47.75 41.63
N LEU A 524 -21.06 -46.69 42.18
CA LEU A 524 -21.10 -46.35 43.58
C LEU A 524 -22.20 -45.29 43.79
N LYS A 525 -23.24 -45.67 44.56
CA LYS A 525 -24.34 -44.81 45.01
C LYS A 525 -23.80 -43.64 45.81
N LYS A 526 -24.12 -42.37 45.42
CA LYS A 526 -24.14 -41.22 46.31
C LYS A 526 -25.59 -40.76 46.51
N THR A 527 -25.94 -40.62 47.80
CA THR A 527 -27.21 -40.18 48.38
C THR A 527 -27.57 -38.73 47.99
N PRO A 528 -28.87 -38.40 47.87
CA PRO A 528 -29.29 -37.09 47.54
C PRO A 528 -29.34 -36.18 48.77
N ALA A 529 -28.80 -34.96 48.63
CA ALA A 529 -29.05 -33.90 49.61
C ALA A 529 -30.26 -33.04 49.12
N ARG A 530 -31.08 -32.72 50.11
CA ARG A 530 -32.36 -32.07 50.04
C ARG A 530 -32.36 -30.75 49.36
N SER A 531 -33.38 -30.53 48.56
CA SER A 531 -33.84 -29.22 48.04
C SER A 531 -34.39 -28.37 49.12
N ASP A 532 -34.02 -27.06 49.18
CA ASP A 532 -34.81 -26.01 49.72
C ASP A 532 -35.21 -25.04 48.61
N ASP A 533 -36.47 -24.93 48.39
CA ASP A 533 -37.12 -24.00 47.52
C ASP A 533 -36.89 -22.56 48.03
N VAL A 534 -36.36 -21.67 47.18
CA VAL A 534 -36.64 -20.24 47.30
C VAL A 534 -36.95 -19.69 45.91
N ASP A 535 -38.19 -19.32 45.79
CA ASP A 535 -38.77 -18.51 44.72
C ASP A 535 -38.07 -17.15 44.59
N GLY A 536 -37.94 -16.69 43.38
CA GLY A 536 -38.04 -15.29 43.16
C GLY A 536 -36.87 -14.60 42.46
N ASN A 537 -37.18 -14.11 41.33
CA ASN A 537 -36.54 -12.97 40.64
C ASN A 537 -35.33 -13.27 39.74
N ARG A 538 -35.60 -13.67 38.50
CA ARG A 538 -34.67 -13.53 37.41
C ARG A 538 -34.48 -12.04 37.07
N SER A 539 -33.57 -11.38 37.76
CA SER A 539 -32.95 -10.17 37.26
C SER A 539 -31.84 -10.63 36.31
N SER A 540 -31.97 -10.29 35.04
CA SER A 540 -30.97 -10.45 33.99
C SER A 540 -29.74 -9.56 34.29
N THR A 541 -28.87 -9.99 35.16
CA THR A 541 -27.50 -9.49 35.23
C THR A 541 -26.75 -10.06 34.07
N SER A 542 -26.39 -9.25 33.10
CA SER A 542 -25.43 -9.59 32.03
C SER A 542 -24.14 -10.05 32.71
N ALA A 543 -23.86 -11.35 32.65
CA ALA A 543 -22.59 -11.90 33.13
C ALA A 543 -21.48 -11.40 32.20
N ILE A 544 -20.63 -10.53 32.70
CA ILE A 544 -19.45 -10.04 31.99
C ILE A 544 -18.44 -11.20 31.96
N LEU A 545 -18.01 -11.60 30.76
CA LEU A 545 -16.95 -12.61 30.56
C LEU A 545 -15.64 -12.11 31.14
N SER A 546 -14.90 -12.99 31.83
CA SER A 546 -13.56 -12.64 32.31
C SER A 546 -12.59 -12.52 31.13
N ASN A 547 -11.70 -11.54 31.18
CA ASN A 547 -10.64 -11.37 30.15
C ASN A 547 -9.79 -12.62 29.96
N GLU A 548 -9.58 -13.41 31.01
CA GLU A 548 -8.82 -14.67 30.95
C GLU A 548 -9.50 -15.76 30.10
N GLU A 549 -10.82 -15.81 30.09
CA GLU A 549 -11.56 -16.79 29.28
C GLU A 549 -11.54 -16.46 27.80
N LEU A 550 -11.61 -15.17 27.48
CA LEU A 550 -11.53 -14.67 26.10
C LEU A 550 -10.12 -14.88 25.51
N THR A 551 -9.09 -14.61 26.31
CA THR A 551 -7.69 -14.78 25.86
C THR A 551 -7.33 -16.24 25.58
N ALA A 552 -7.83 -17.18 26.39
CA ALA A 552 -7.62 -18.62 26.15
C ALA A 552 -8.24 -19.08 24.81
N VAL A 553 -9.45 -18.61 24.53
CA VAL A 553 -10.14 -18.90 23.26
C VAL A 553 -9.43 -18.27 22.08
N GLY A 554 -9.00 -17.01 22.22
CA GLY A 554 -8.24 -16.28 21.20
C GLY A 554 -6.94 -17.01 20.84
N GLY A 555 -6.17 -17.42 21.86
CA GLY A 555 -4.93 -18.15 21.66
C GLY A 555 -5.10 -19.52 20.95
N ALA A 556 -6.10 -20.31 21.35
CA ALA A 556 -6.39 -21.59 20.68
C ALA A 556 -6.88 -21.42 19.23
N ALA A 557 -7.72 -20.42 19.00
CA ALA A 557 -8.21 -20.09 17.66
C ALA A 557 -7.11 -19.54 16.75
N TRP A 558 -6.21 -18.72 17.26
CA TRP A 558 -5.05 -18.24 16.53
C TRP A 558 -4.17 -19.42 16.10
N GLN A 559 -3.84 -20.34 17.01
CA GLN A 559 -3.06 -21.52 16.72
C GLN A 559 -3.73 -22.38 15.62
N LEU A 560 -5.04 -22.57 15.73
CA LEU A 560 -5.79 -23.30 14.69
C LEU A 560 -5.71 -22.62 13.33
N ASN A 561 -5.83 -21.29 13.28
CA ASN A 561 -5.69 -20.56 12.04
C ASN A 561 -4.29 -20.70 11.42
N GLU A 562 -3.24 -20.74 12.22
CA GLU A 562 -1.87 -20.99 11.75
C GLU A 562 -1.68 -22.45 11.27
N ILE A 563 -2.27 -23.44 11.93
CA ILE A 563 -2.28 -24.85 11.49
C ILE A 563 -2.96 -24.96 10.11
N LEU A 564 -4.08 -24.26 9.91
CA LEU A 564 -4.81 -24.27 8.63
C LEU A 564 -4.03 -23.60 7.49
N LYS A 565 -3.16 -22.64 7.78
CA LYS A 565 -2.27 -22.03 6.77
C LYS A 565 -1.15 -22.98 6.32
N ALA A 566 -0.70 -23.86 7.20
CA ALA A 566 0.35 -24.84 6.91
C ALA A 566 -0.22 -26.06 6.18
N GLU A 567 0.14 -26.25 4.91
CA GLU A 567 -0.44 -27.27 4.02
C GLU A 567 -0.31 -28.68 4.59
N GLU A 568 0.85 -29.01 5.14
CA GLU A 568 1.13 -30.35 5.69
C GLU A 568 0.23 -30.67 6.89
N MET A 569 0.04 -29.75 7.83
CA MET A 569 -0.79 -29.91 9.02
C MET A 569 -2.28 -29.79 8.71
N ARG A 570 -2.66 -28.91 7.78
CA ARG A 570 -4.04 -28.68 7.36
C ARG A 570 -4.74 -29.96 6.90
N ALA A 571 -4.11 -30.71 6.00
CA ALA A 571 -4.68 -31.95 5.45
C ALA A 571 -4.93 -32.99 6.54
N ALA A 572 -4.10 -33.08 7.56
CA ALA A 572 -4.28 -33.97 8.69
C ALA A 572 -5.41 -33.49 9.62
N PHE A 573 -5.46 -32.20 9.93
CA PHE A 573 -6.51 -31.61 10.75
C PHE A 573 -7.90 -31.73 10.13
N LEU A 574 -8.05 -31.41 8.86
CA LEU A 574 -9.34 -31.39 8.16
C LEU A 574 -9.98 -32.78 8.08
N ARG A 575 -9.19 -33.87 8.10
CA ARG A 575 -9.71 -35.25 8.04
C ARG A 575 -10.43 -35.70 9.32
N SER A 576 -10.01 -35.24 10.48
CA SER A 576 -10.46 -35.84 11.76
C SER A 576 -11.09 -34.84 12.75
N TYR A 577 -10.75 -33.57 12.67
CA TYR A 577 -11.11 -32.57 13.67
C TYR A 577 -11.97 -31.42 13.13
N ALA A 578 -12.15 -31.32 11.81
CA ALA A 578 -12.81 -30.15 11.18
C ALA A 578 -14.24 -29.93 11.67
N GLU A 579 -15.05 -30.99 11.79
CA GLU A 579 -16.48 -30.90 12.15
C GLU A 579 -16.67 -30.37 13.59
N ILE A 580 -15.88 -30.88 14.53
CA ILE A 580 -15.95 -30.47 15.97
C ILE A 580 -15.45 -29.02 16.10
N ALA A 581 -14.33 -28.69 15.44
CA ALA A 581 -13.78 -27.33 15.45
C ALA A 581 -14.76 -26.35 14.80
N PHE A 582 -15.39 -26.72 13.69
CA PHE A 582 -16.32 -25.88 12.97
C PHE A 582 -17.57 -25.55 13.82
N SER A 583 -18.20 -26.57 14.45
CA SER A 583 -19.36 -26.35 15.33
C SER A 583 -19.01 -25.49 16.55
N SER A 584 -17.82 -25.70 17.12
CA SER A 584 -17.34 -24.93 18.28
C SER A 584 -17.05 -23.48 17.91
N LEU A 585 -16.32 -23.25 16.80
CA LEU A 585 -15.99 -21.90 16.33
C LEU A 585 -17.22 -21.12 15.87
N LYS A 586 -18.26 -21.80 15.35
CA LYS A 586 -19.54 -21.17 14.99
C LYS A 586 -20.16 -20.47 16.21
N VAL A 587 -20.29 -21.17 17.33
CA VAL A 587 -20.83 -20.62 18.59
C VAL A 587 -19.95 -19.51 19.13
N ILE A 588 -18.64 -19.72 19.15
CA ILE A 588 -17.68 -18.73 19.65
C ILE A 588 -17.73 -17.45 18.79
N SER A 589 -17.70 -17.58 17.47
CA SER A 589 -17.77 -16.42 16.56
C SER A 589 -19.06 -15.63 16.71
N GLN A 590 -20.19 -16.28 16.95
CA GLN A 590 -21.44 -15.60 17.23
C GLN A 590 -21.34 -14.73 18.46
N VAL A 591 -20.83 -15.27 19.58
CA VAL A 591 -20.66 -14.49 20.83
C VAL A 591 -19.71 -13.33 20.63
N TYR A 592 -18.59 -13.54 19.93
CA TYR A 592 -17.63 -12.47 19.65
C TYR A 592 -18.21 -11.33 18.81
N ILE A 593 -19.08 -11.62 17.85
CA ILE A 593 -19.76 -10.62 17.02
C ILE A 593 -20.81 -9.87 17.85
N GLU A 594 -21.67 -10.60 18.57
CA GLU A 594 -22.78 -10.02 19.31
C GLU A 594 -22.34 -9.19 20.53
N GLN A 595 -21.14 -9.45 21.07
CA GLN A 595 -20.58 -8.77 22.23
C GLN A 595 -19.41 -7.82 21.91
N CYS A 596 -19.10 -7.56 20.63
CA CYS A 596 -17.89 -6.84 20.19
C CYS A 596 -17.78 -5.40 20.75
N LEU A 597 -18.89 -4.75 21.10
CA LEU A 597 -18.93 -3.42 21.71
C LEU A 597 -18.52 -3.40 23.18
N HIS A 598 -18.61 -4.54 23.87
CA HIS A 598 -18.38 -4.62 25.32
C HIS A 598 -16.93 -4.99 25.67
N PHE A 599 -16.08 -5.22 24.67
CA PHE A 599 -14.67 -5.58 24.87
C PHE A 599 -13.75 -4.37 24.66
N GLU A 600 -12.84 -4.14 25.57
CA GLU A 600 -11.80 -3.11 25.45
C GLU A 600 -10.84 -3.40 24.28
N SER A 601 -10.48 -4.66 24.06
CA SER A 601 -9.73 -5.09 22.91
C SER A 601 -10.23 -6.45 22.44
N LEU A 602 -10.81 -6.50 21.24
CA LEU A 602 -11.35 -7.73 20.68
C LEU A 602 -10.27 -8.48 19.90
N ASP A 603 -9.99 -9.73 20.30
CA ASP A 603 -9.20 -10.67 19.48
C ASP A 603 -10.12 -11.37 18.47
N LEU A 604 -9.97 -11.07 17.18
CA LEU A 604 -10.76 -11.66 16.11
C LEU A 604 -10.28 -13.03 15.66
N SER A 605 -9.26 -13.60 16.30
CA SER A 605 -8.72 -14.93 15.95
C SER A 605 -9.78 -16.03 15.84
N PRO A 606 -10.81 -16.09 16.71
CA PRO A 606 -11.89 -17.09 16.54
C PRO A 606 -12.69 -16.93 15.25
N VAL A 607 -12.99 -15.69 14.86
CA VAL A 607 -13.70 -15.39 13.62
C VAL A 607 -12.84 -15.74 12.41
N PHE A 608 -11.55 -15.40 12.44
CA PHE A 608 -10.61 -15.77 11.39
C PHE A 608 -10.42 -17.27 11.27
N ALA A 609 -10.30 -17.99 12.38
CA ALA A 609 -10.19 -19.45 12.38
C ALA A 609 -11.46 -20.11 11.79
N TYR A 610 -12.64 -19.60 12.13
CA TYR A 610 -13.92 -20.07 11.57
C TYR A 610 -13.98 -19.88 10.06
N LEU A 611 -13.62 -18.68 9.56
CA LEU A 611 -13.60 -18.37 8.14
C LEU A 611 -12.55 -19.16 7.37
N SER A 612 -11.37 -19.32 7.92
CA SER A 612 -10.28 -20.12 7.34
C SER A 612 -10.68 -21.59 7.25
N LEU A 613 -11.28 -22.14 8.31
CA LEU A 613 -11.75 -23.51 8.35
C LEU A 613 -12.82 -23.78 7.29
N ALA A 614 -13.81 -22.86 7.17
CA ALA A 614 -14.83 -22.93 6.13
C ALA A 614 -14.24 -22.92 4.71
N THR A 615 -13.26 -22.03 4.47
CA THR A 615 -12.61 -21.89 3.16
C THR A 615 -11.81 -23.14 2.80
N TYR A 616 -10.96 -23.62 3.70
CA TYR A 616 -10.10 -24.77 3.42
C TYR A 616 -10.88 -26.09 3.34
N SER A 617 -11.97 -26.24 4.11
CA SER A 617 -12.88 -27.39 3.96
C SER A 617 -13.53 -27.40 2.58
N ALA A 618 -13.99 -26.24 2.11
CA ALA A 618 -14.58 -26.12 0.78
C ALA A 618 -13.58 -26.38 -0.37
N LEU A 619 -12.34 -25.92 -0.23
CA LEU A 619 -11.30 -26.18 -1.22
C LEU A 619 -10.93 -27.68 -1.30
N GLN A 620 -10.95 -28.39 -0.17
CA GLN A 620 -10.68 -29.84 -0.14
C GLN A 620 -11.78 -30.64 -0.83
N ASP A 621 -13.04 -30.23 -0.71
CA ASP A 621 -14.18 -30.87 -1.38
C ASP A 621 -14.13 -30.71 -2.91
N VAL A 622 -13.63 -29.57 -3.41
CA VAL A 622 -13.45 -29.30 -4.84
C VAL A 622 -12.39 -30.19 -5.46
N ASP A 623 -11.31 -30.49 -4.76
CA ASP A 623 -10.24 -31.39 -5.25
C ASP A 623 -10.67 -32.84 -5.36
N GLN A 624 -11.68 -33.27 -4.59
CA GLN A 624 -12.18 -34.67 -4.60
C GLN A 624 -13.29 -34.93 -5.63
N THR A 625 -13.96 -33.89 -6.14
CA THR A 625 -15.07 -34.03 -7.09
C THR A 625 -14.74 -33.46 -8.46
N TYR A 626 -14.18 -34.29 -9.34
CA TYR A 626 -13.86 -33.96 -10.75
C TYR A 626 -15.06 -33.65 -11.63
N MET A 627 -16.30 -33.73 -11.14
CA MET A 627 -17.53 -33.63 -11.93
C MET A 627 -18.71 -33.09 -11.13
N SER A 628 -18.69 -31.86 -10.74
CA SER A 628 -19.88 -30.99 -10.63
C SER A 628 -19.48 -29.70 -9.95
N CYS A 629 -19.87 -28.56 -10.52
CA CYS A 629 -19.87 -27.25 -9.86
C CYS A 629 -20.94 -27.29 -8.75
N SER A 630 -20.76 -28.11 -7.71
CA SER A 630 -21.56 -28.00 -6.50
C SER A 630 -20.97 -26.85 -5.69
N GLU A 631 -21.72 -25.75 -5.63
CA GLU A 631 -21.45 -24.63 -4.76
C GLU A 631 -21.10 -25.11 -3.36
N SER A 632 -20.05 -24.51 -2.78
CA SER A 632 -19.64 -24.87 -1.44
C SER A 632 -20.71 -24.44 -0.44
N THR A 633 -21.58 -25.38 -0.08
CA THR A 633 -22.63 -25.16 0.92
C THR A 633 -22.06 -24.69 2.26
N ILE A 634 -20.86 -25.14 2.64
CA ILE A 634 -20.21 -24.78 3.91
C ILE A 634 -19.82 -23.30 3.94
N VAL A 635 -19.24 -22.75 2.88
CA VAL A 635 -18.87 -21.32 2.82
C VAL A 635 -20.11 -20.45 2.84
N ASN A 636 -21.14 -20.80 2.06
CA ASN A 636 -22.41 -20.07 2.04
C ASN A 636 -23.10 -20.09 3.42
N GLN A 637 -23.15 -21.25 4.10
CA GLN A 637 -23.70 -21.35 5.44
C GLN A 637 -22.92 -20.54 6.47
N SER A 638 -21.59 -20.57 6.40
CA SER A 638 -20.72 -19.78 7.29
C SER A 638 -20.92 -18.28 7.08
N LEU A 639 -21.01 -17.86 5.83
CA LEU A 639 -21.25 -16.48 5.45
C LEU A 639 -22.64 -16.02 5.92
N ASP A 640 -23.69 -16.81 5.66
CA ASP A 640 -25.05 -16.52 6.10
C ASP A 640 -25.18 -16.42 7.62
N HIS A 641 -24.45 -17.27 8.35
CA HIS A 641 -24.38 -17.20 9.80
C HIS A 641 -23.76 -15.89 10.28
N LEU A 642 -22.57 -15.52 9.75
CA LEU A 642 -21.87 -14.30 10.14
C LEU A 642 -22.66 -13.04 9.78
N LEU A 643 -23.24 -13.00 8.58
CA LEU A 643 -24.07 -11.86 8.16
C LEU A 643 -25.32 -11.73 9.04
N SER A 644 -25.96 -12.83 9.41
CA SER A 644 -27.11 -12.82 10.31
C SER A 644 -26.75 -12.36 11.72
N CYS A 645 -25.57 -12.71 12.24
CA CYS A 645 -25.07 -12.21 13.52
C CYS A 645 -24.78 -10.71 13.46
N TYR A 646 -24.15 -10.27 12.38
CA TYR A 646 -23.84 -8.84 12.17
C TYR A 646 -25.11 -7.99 12.01
N ASP A 647 -26.12 -8.46 11.26
CA ASP A 647 -27.40 -7.76 11.08
C ASP A 647 -28.15 -7.60 12.40
N ARG A 648 -28.18 -8.64 13.25
CA ARG A 648 -28.77 -8.55 14.61
C ARG A 648 -28.04 -7.54 15.47
N PHE A 649 -26.72 -7.51 15.37
CA PHE A 649 -25.89 -6.56 16.11
C PHE A 649 -26.17 -5.10 15.69
N VAL A 650 -26.17 -4.80 14.39
CA VAL A 650 -26.41 -3.44 13.86
C VAL A 650 -27.82 -2.97 14.16
N ASN A 651 -28.84 -3.82 13.97
CA ASN A 651 -30.23 -3.47 14.23
C ASN A 651 -30.51 -3.32 15.73
N GLY A 652 -29.85 -4.10 16.60
CA GLY A 652 -29.95 -3.97 18.06
C GLY A 652 -29.33 -2.67 18.58
N SER A 653 -28.23 -2.21 17.99
CA SER A 653 -27.59 -0.94 18.40
C SER A 653 -28.37 0.32 17.98
N VAL A 654 -29.16 0.25 16.92
CA VAL A 654 -30.01 1.37 16.47
C VAL A 654 -31.22 1.60 17.41
N THR A 655 -31.79 0.54 17.98
CA THR A 655 -32.93 0.66 18.89
C THR A 655 -32.58 1.25 20.25
N VAL A 656 -31.36 1.09 20.73
CA VAL A 656 -30.90 1.66 22.03
C VAL A 656 -30.66 3.18 21.94
N SER A 657 -30.38 3.73 20.77
CA SER A 657 -30.10 5.16 20.58
C SER A 657 -31.38 6.03 20.40
N THR A 658 -32.54 5.44 20.16
CA THR A 658 -33.81 6.18 19.97
C THR A 658 -34.63 6.36 21.25
N ASP A 659 -34.36 5.57 22.32
CA ASP A 659 -35.15 5.65 23.58
C ASP A 659 -34.60 6.67 24.60
N THR A 660 -33.47 7.34 24.35
CA THR A 660 -32.89 8.31 25.32
C THR A 660 -33.38 9.76 25.16
N THR A 661 -34.22 10.07 24.17
CA THR A 661 -34.68 11.46 23.92
C THR A 661 -36.12 11.78 24.32
N SER A 662 -36.88 10.87 24.93
CA SER A 662 -38.29 11.11 25.20
C SER A 662 -38.77 10.93 26.66
N THR A 663 -37.93 11.12 27.70
CA THR A 663 -38.46 11.25 29.07
C THR A 663 -37.65 12.22 29.93
N LEU A 664 -37.80 13.49 29.67
CA LEU A 664 -37.50 14.56 30.64
C LEU A 664 -38.80 15.35 30.89
N ASN A 665 -39.62 14.90 31.82
CA ASN A 665 -40.35 15.83 32.68
C ASN A 665 -41.03 15.13 33.88
N LYS A 666 -40.79 15.73 35.06
CA LYS A 666 -41.53 15.66 36.33
C LYS A 666 -41.26 14.45 37.26
N ASN A 667 -40.43 14.60 38.30
CA ASN A 667 -40.84 15.01 39.60
C ASN A 667 -39.67 15.15 40.60
N LYS A 668 -39.57 16.34 41.21
CA LYS A 668 -38.79 16.61 42.42
C LYS A 668 -39.45 15.89 43.61
N LYS A 669 -38.65 15.18 44.41
CA LYS A 669 -38.59 15.35 45.89
C LYS A 669 -37.44 14.54 46.48
N SER A 670 -36.59 15.30 47.17
CA SER A 670 -35.66 15.04 48.27
C SER A 670 -35.65 13.68 48.95
N ALA A 671 -34.45 13.11 49.13
CA ALA A 671 -33.88 12.72 50.42
C ALA A 671 -32.40 12.31 50.23
N GLU A 672 -31.60 12.90 51.12
CA GLU A 672 -30.19 12.61 51.33
C GLU A 672 -30.01 11.19 51.91
N HIS A 673 -28.99 10.42 51.49
CA HIS A 673 -27.90 9.88 52.31
C HIS A 673 -27.09 8.80 51.59
N GLU A 674 -25.76 8.96 51.69
CA GLU A 674 -24.67 8.00 51.81
C GLU A 674 -24.12 7.28 50.60
N HIS A 675 -22.88 7.59 50.40
CA HIS A 675 -21.83 6.95 49.63
C HIS A 675 -21.86 5.42 49.61
N GLN A 676 -21.92 4.86 48.40
CA GLN A 676 -21.10 3.68 48.03
C GLN A 676 -20.73 3.82 46.56
N GLN A 677 -19.44 3.95 46.31
CA GLN A 677 -18.85 3.98 44.99
C GLN A 677 -19.00 2.59 44.34
N HIS A 678 -19.93 2.46 43.42
CA HIS A 678 -19.92 1.40 42.41
C HIS A 678 -19.12 1.93 41.22
N VAL A 679 -17.88 1.45 41.07
CA VAL A 679 -17.07 1.60 39.85
C VAL A 679 -17.67 0.68 38.83
N THR A 680 -18.41 1.22 37.87
CA THR A 680 -18.71 0.57 36.60
C THR A 680 -17.49 0.82 35.68
N PRO A 681 -16.86 -0.21 35.09
CA PRO A 681 -15.87 0.00 34.04
C PRO A 681 -16.62 0.37 32.75
N GLU A 682 -16.76 1.64 32.50
CA GLU A 682 -17.19 2.17 31.21
C GLU A 682 -15.98 2.10 30.27
N GLY A 683 -15.93 1.08 29.39
CA GLY A 683 -15.08 1.10 28.19
C GLY A 683 -15.45 2.35 27.38
N SER A 684 -14.46 3.07 26.86
CA SER A 684 -14.72 4.29 26.12
C SER A 684 -15.54 3.97 24.85
N PRO A 685 -16.55 4.76 24.47
CA PRO A 685 -17.37 4.55 23.27
C PRO A 685 -16.54 4.47 21.97
N ALA A 686 -15.31 4.97 22.00
CA ALA A 686 -14.37 4.99 20.90
C ALA A 686 -13.80 3.58 20.58
N GLU A 687 -13.45 2.80 21.60
CA GLU A 687 -12.83 1.47 21.44
C GLU A 687 -13.80 0.46 20.82
N GLY A 688 -15.06 0.49 21.26
CA GLY A 688 -16.11 -0.34 20.67
C GLY A 688 -16.31 -0.09 19.17
N THR A 689 -16.18 1.16 18.71
CA THR A 689 -16.31 1.52 17.30
C THR A 689 -15.16 0.94 16.45
N ILE A 690 -13.94 0.95 16.97
CA ILE A 690 -12.77 0.35 16.30
C ILE A 690 -12.99 -1.15 16.10
N ASN A 691 -13.44 -1.85 17.11
CA ASN A 691 -13.72 -3.30 17.04
C ASN A 691 -14.72 -3.63 15.92
N VAL A 692 -15.78 -2.84 15.77
CA VAL A 692 -16.78 -3.05 14.69
C VAL A 692 -16.16 -2.80 13.31
N ILE A 693 -15.33 -1.77 13.16
CA ILE A 693 -14.65 -1.47 11.88
C ILE A 693 -13.66 -2.59 11.52
N VAL A 694 -12.89 -3.09 12.48
CA VAL A 694 -11.96 -4.22 12.27
C VAL A 694 -12.73 -5.48 11.86
N LEU A 695 -13.80 -5.80 12.56
CA LEU A 695 -14.65 -6.96 12.27
C LEU A 695 -15.29 -6.86 10.87
N GLY A 696 -15.95 -5.73 10.57
CA GLY A 696 -16.59 -5.50 9.28
C GLY A 696 -15.60 -5.55 8.10
N THR A 697 -14.42 -4.95 8.27
CA THR A 697 -13.33 -5.02 7.27
C THR A 697 -12.89 -6.45 7.02
N SER A 698 -12.80 -7.26 8.07
CA SER A 698 -12.35 -8.65 7.99
C SER A 698 -13.36 -9.55 7.30
N ILE A 699 -14.65 -9.39 7.61
CA ILE A 699 -15.74 -10.09 6.92
C ILE A 699 -15.78 -9.69 5.45
N LEU A 700 -15.65 -8.40 5.15
CA LEU A 700 -15.65 -7.88 3.79
C LEU A 700 -14.47 -8.43 2.97
N LYS A 701 -13.28 -8.51 3.57
CA LYS A 701 -12.12 -9.15 2.95
C LYS A 701 -12.40 -10.61 2.61
N PHE A 702 -12.96 -11.37 3.55
CA PHE A 702 -13.33 -12.76 3.33
C PHE A 702 -14.33 -12.90 2.17
N ILE A 703 -15.38 -12.08 2.12
CA ILE A 703 -16.34 -12.06 1.01
C ILE A 703 -15.64 -11.85 -0.33
N VAL A 704 -14.74 -10.87 -0.41
CA VAL A 704 -14.01 -10.55 -1.66
C VAL A 704 -13.10 -11.71 -2.08
N ASP A 705 -12.37 -12.29 -1.13
CA ASP A 705 -11.46 -13.40 -1.42
C ASP A 705 -12.22 -14.63 -1.91
N THR A 706 -13.30 -15.04 -1.23
CA THR A 706 -14.14 -16.18 -1.60
C THR A 706 -14.91 -15.97 -2.90
N THR A 707 -15.38 -14.75 -3.17
CA THR A 707 -16.02 -14.40 -4.45
C THR A 707 -14.99 -14.42 -5.60
N THR A 708 -13.75 -13.97 -5.34
CA THR A 708 -12.68 -13.96 -6.36
C THR A 708 -12.32 -15.39 -6.79
N ILE A 709 -12.26 -16.33 -5.87
CA ILE A 709 -12.00 -17.76 -6.17
C ILE A 709 -13.28 -18.55 -6.53
N LYS A 710 -14.41 -17.86 -6.68
CA LYS A 710 -15.71 -18.42 -7.11
C LYS A 710 -16.32 -19.46 -6.15
N LEU A 711 -16.01 -19.41 -4.87
CA LEU A 711 -16.66 -20.22 -3.84
C LEU A 711 -18.05 -19.70 -3.43
N VAL A 712 -18.33 -18.41 -3.67
CA VAL A 712 -19.61 -17.76 -3.38
C VAL A 712 -20.22 -17.26 -4.69
N ASN A 713 -21.35 -17.83 -5.10
CA ASN A 713 -22.04 -17.45 -6.34
C ASN A 713 -23.50 -17.02 -6.11
N GLU A 714 -24.26 -17.68 -5.24
CA GLU A 714 -25.69 -17.39 -5.03
C GLU A 714 -25.95 -16.22 -4.06
N SER A 715 -25.11 -16.02 -3.06
CA SER A 715 -25.30 -15.01 -2.02
C SER A 715 -24.75 -13.62 -2.37
N LYS A 716 -24.45 -13.33 -3.64
CA LYS A 716 -23.82 -12.06 -4.05
C LYS A 716 -24.61 -10.81 -3.65
N VAL A 717 -25.93 -10.85 -3.80
CA VAL A 717 -26.81 -9.71 -3.43
C VAL A 717 -26.71 -9.44 -1.93
N ARG A 718 -26.77 -10.47 -1.10
CA ARG A 718 -26.63 -10.34 0.35
C ARG A 718 -25.24 -9.83 0.77
N CYS A 719 -24.20 -10.26 0.07
CA CYS A 719 -22.83 -9.75 0.29
C CYS A 719 -22.72 -8.26 -0.05
N VAL A 720 -23.36 -7.80 -1.13
CA VAL A 720 -23.41 -6.39 -1.49
C VAL A 720 -24.22 -5.59 -0.46
N GLY A 721 -25.35 -6.12 -0.02
CA GLY A 721 -26.18 -5.53 1.06
C GLY A 721 -25.37 -5.35 2.35
N PHE A 722 -24.63 -6.38 2.78
CA PHE A 722 -23.71 -6.27 3.92
C PHE A 722 -22.65 -5.17 3.71
N ALA A 723 -21.96 -5.17 2.55
CA ALA A 723 -20.94 -4.18 2.24
C ALA A 723 -21.51 -2.74 2.27
N SER A 724 -22.74 -2.57 1.76
CA SER A 724 -23.47 -1.30 1.80
C SER A 724 -23.82 -0.87 3.24
N SER A 725 -24.38 -1.76 4.03
CA SER A 725 -24.71 -1.49 5.44
C SER A 725 -23.48 -1.17 6.28
N TYR A 726 -22.40 -1.93 6.07
CA TYR A 726 -21.15 -1.72 6.77
C TYR A 726 -20.49 -0.37 6.39
N THR A 727 -20.42 -0.03 5.10
CA THR A 727 -19.83 1.25 4.67
C THR A 727 -20.63 2.44 5.15
N LYS A 728 -21.98 2.33 5.18
CA LYS A 728 -22.86 3.33 5.78
C LYS A 728 -22.60 3.49 7.29
N TYR A 729 -22.45 2.37 8.01
CA TYR A 729 -22.11 2.40 9.43
C TYR A 729 -20.76 3.11 9.67
N ALA A 730 -19.73 2.77 8.89
CA ALA A 730 -18.40 3.37 9.00
C ALA A 730 -18.44 4.90 8.77
N ALA A 731 -19.13 5.36 7.72
CA ALA A 731 -19.31 6.79 7.44
C ALA A 731 -20.07 7.51 8.59
N SER A 732 -21.13 6.88 9.09
CA SER A 732 -21.94 7.43 10.20
C SER A 732 -21.15 7.46 11.52
N ALA A 733 -20.31 6.46 11.78
CA ALA A 733 -19.43 6.41 12.96
C ALA A 733 -18.40 7.55 12.91
N MET A 734 -17.77 7.78 11.78
CA MET A 734 -16.82 8.89 11.58
C MET A 734 -17.50 10.24 11.81
N LYS A 735 -18.71 10.44 11.28
CA LYS A 735 -19.48 11.69 11.48
C LYS A 735 -19.78 11.94 12.96
N ARG A 736 -20.25 10.94 13.70
CA ARG A 736 -20.58 11.07 15.14
C ARG A 736 -19.35 11.41 15.98
N HIS A 737 -18.19 10.88 15.65
CA HIS A 737 -16.95 11.12 16.40
C HIS A 737 -16.25 12.44 16.04
N SER A 738 -16.56 13.05 14.87
CA SER A 738 -16.06 14.39 14.53
C SER A 738 -16.62 15.48 15.46
N GLU A 739 -17.75 15.22 16.12
CA GLU A 739 -18.47 16.21 16.94
C GLU A 739 -18.10 16.16 18.43
N GLY A 740 -17.30 15.22 18.94
CA GLY A 740 -17.18 15.12 20.41
C GLY A 740 -16.05 14.36 21.08
N SER A 741 -15.12 13.69 20.40
CA SER A 741 -14.09 12.91 21.12
C SER A 741 -12.71 12.96 20.46
N SER A 742 -11.71 13.19 21.33
CA SER A 742 -10.29 13.12 20.96
C SER A 742 -9.82 11.65 20.95
N PHE A 743 -9.59 11.09 19.77
CA PHE A 743 -8.86 9.83 19.60
C PHE A 743 -7.36 10.05 19.83
N ASN A 744 -6.66 9.04 20.34
CA ASN A 744 -5.21 9.02 20.34
C ASN A 744 -4.67 8.99 18.88
N GLY A 745 -3.52 9.61 18.62
CA GLY A 745 -3.00 9.74 17.25
C GLY A 745 -2.71 8.42 16.53
N ASP A 746 -2.50 7.32 17.27
CA ASP A 746 -2.26 6.00 16.69
C ASP A 746 -3.57 5.28 16.34
N ASP A 747 -4.61 5.40 17.17
CA ASP A 747 -5.95 4.87 16.89
C ASP A 747 -6.55 5.50 15.62
N LEU A 748 -6.29 6.80 15.43
CA LEU A 748 -6.72 7.53 14.23
C LEU A 748 -6.10 6.97 12.96
N LYS A 749 -4.80 6.66 13.00
CA LYS A 749 -4.08 6.05 11.85
C LYS A 749 -4.65 4.69 11.51
N ASP A 750 -4.92 3.87 12.51
CA ASP A 750 -5.45 2.52 12.32
C ASP A 750 -6.85 2.55 11.72
N ILE A 751 -7.74 3.42 12.19
CA ILE A 751 -9.07 3.62 11.60
C ILE A 751 -8.96 4.02 10.13
N LEU A 752 -8.03 4.90 9.77
CA LEU A 752 -7.86 5.36 8.40
C LEU A 752 -7.30 4.27 7.48
N ILE A 753 -6.36 3.46 7.95
CA ILE A 753 -5.82 2.30 7.22
C ILE A 753 -6.94 1.28 6.97
N LEU A 754 -7.75 0.99 8.00
CA LEU A 754 -8.89 0.09 7.91
C LEU A 754 -9.96 0.62 6.97
N THR A 755 -10.29 1.91 7.03
CA THR A 755 -11.26 2.56 6.14
C THR A 755 -10.83 2.50 4.68
N ARG A 756 -9.55 2.76 4.39
CA ARG A 756 -8.99 2.62 3.04
C ARG A 756 -9.05 1.17 2.54
N SER A 757 -8.78 0.21 3.41
CA SER A 757 -8.86 -1.22 3.10
C SER A 757 -10.30 -1.63 2.82
N SER A 758 -11.25 -1.20 3.67
CA SER A 758 -12.70 -1.43 3.51
C SER A 758 -13.21 -0.86 2.19
N PHE A 759 -12.83 0.38 1.86
CA PHE A 759 -13.16 1.00 0.58
C PHE A 759 -12.68 0.14 -0.60
N THR A 760 -11.42 -0.30 -0.55
CA THR A 760 -10.81 -1.09 -1.63
C THR A 760 -11.51 -2.44 -1.79
N TYR A 761 -11.82 -3.13 -0.68
CA TYR A 761 -12.53 -4.42 -0.72
C TYR A 761 -13.96 -4.26 -1.22
N ALA A 762 -14.71 -3.26 -0.74
CA ALA A 762 -16.08 -3.01 -1.16
C ALA A 762 -16.16 -2.60 -2.65
N ALA A 763 -15.26 -1.74 -3.12
CA ALA A 763 -15.16 -1.38 -4.53
C ALA A 763 -14.79 -2.58 -5.43
N LYS A 764 -13.90 -3.47 -4.95
CA LYS A 764 -13.57 -4.72 -5.65
C LYS A 764 -14.78 -5.67 -5.70
N LEU A 765 -15.54 -5.80 -4.61
CA LEU A 765 -16.78 -6.59 -4.60
C LEU A 765 -17.77 -6.04 -5.61
N LEU A 766 -18.02 -4.72 -5.61
CA LEU A 766 -18.88 -4.06 -6.58
C LEU A 766 -18.45 -4.37 -8.03
N HIS A 767 -17.15 -4.28 -8.32
CA HIS A 767 -16.60 -4.63 -9.62
C HIS A 767 -16.87 -6.10 -10.00
N LEU A 768 -16.64 -7.04 -9.08
CA LEU A 768 -16.86 -8.47 -9.32
C LEU A 768 -18.35 -8.78 -9.60
N VAL A 769 -19.26 -8.11 -8.91
CA VAL A 769 -20.70 -8.24 -9.12
C VAL A 769 -21.13 -7.66 -10.46
N LEU A 770 -20.71 -6.44 -10.79
CA LEU A 770 -21.02 -5.80 -12.06
C LEU A 770 -20.43 -6.57 -13.26
N ALA A 771 -19.22 -7.13 -13.11
CA ALA A 771 -18.59 -7.94 -14.16
C ALA A 771 -19.25 -9.31 -14.35
N SER A 772 -19.94 -9.86 -13.34
CA SER A 772 -20.62 -11.16 -13.41
C SER A 772 -22.10 -11.08 -13.80
N SER A 773 -22.67 -9.87 -13.85
CA SER A 773 -24.06 -9.65 -14.32
C SER A 773 -24.14 -9.94 -15.82
N THR A 774 -24.76 -11.06 -16.20
CA THR A 774 -25.11 -11.37 -17.58
C THR A 774 -26.35 -10.57 -17.99
N GLU A 775 -26.56 -10.38 -19.28
CA GLU A 775 -27.65 -9.56 -19.86
C GLU A 775 -29.08 -9.92 -19.35
N SER A 776 -29.25 -11.03 -18.66
CA SER A 776 -30.53 -11.55 -18.15
C SER A 776 -30.81 -11.23 -16.67
N SER A 777 -29.83 -10.75 -15.89
CA SER A 777 -30.03 -10.38 -14.48
C SER A 777 -29.83 -8.90 -14.29
N SER A 778 -30.89 -8.16 -13.96
CA SER A 778 -30.80 -6.75 -13.60
C SER A 778 -29.90 -6.56 -12.36
N PRO A 779 -28.99 -5.55 -12.35
CA PRO A 779 -28.25 -5.20 -11.15
C PRO A 779 -29.21 -4.84 -10.01
N SER A 780 -28.91 -5.30 -8.80
CA SER A 780 -29.75 -5.06 -7.64
C SER A 780 -29.66 -3.60 -7.15
N GLU A 781 -30.69 -3.12 -6.47
CA GLU A 781 -30.70 -1.79 -5.80
C GLU A 781 -29.50 -1.64 -4.84
N GLU A 782 -29.07 -2.75 -4.25
CA GLU A 782 -27.93 -2.82 -3.34
C GLU A 782 -26.62 -2.37 -3.98
N THR A 783 -26.43 -2.56 -5.31
CA THR A 783 -25.23 -2.10 -6.00
C THR A 783 -25.16 -0.58 -6.10
N PHE A 784 -26.31 0.06 -6.28
CA PHE A 784 -26.43 1.51 -6.23
C PHE A 784 -26.12 2.04 -4.83
N LEU A 785 -26.75 1.46 -3.81
CA LEU A 785 -26.55 1.86 -2.42
C LEU A 785 -25.09 1.71 -1.99
N LEU A 786 -24.43 0.63 -2.39
CA LEU A 786 -23.01 0.42 -2.11
C LEU A 786 -22.13 1.50 -2.77
N ALA A 787 -22.37 1.81 -4.05
CA ALA A 787 -21.62 2.85 -4.75
C ALA A 787 -21.80 4.23 -4.09
N ASN A 788 -23.01 4.56 -3.70
CA ASN A 788 -23.36 5.79 -3.01
C ASN A 788 -22.65 5.88 -1.64
N ASN A 789 -22.74 4.84 -0.81
CA ASN A 789 -22.13 4.80 0.51
C ASN A 789 -20.58 4.83 0.45
N LEU A 790 -19.98 4.27 -0.60
CA LEU A 790 -18.53 4.34 -0.82
C LEU A 790 -18.08 5.77 -1.12
N LEU A 791 -18.83 6.53 -1.89
CA LEU A 791 -18.51 7.93 -2.14
C LEU A 791 -18.69 8.79 -0.87
N ASP A 792 -19.63 8.46 0.00
CA ASP A 792 -19.86 9.14 1.27
C ASP A 792 -18.72 8.97 2.29
N LEU A 793 -17.90 7.92 2.14
CA LEU A 793 -16.72 7.74 3.02
C LEU A 793 -15.67 8.85 2.86
N VAL A 794 -15.58 9.50 1.70
CA VAL A 794 -14.58 10.56 1.46
C VAL A 794 -14.88 11.81 2.29
N PRO A 795 -16.05 12.46 2.18
CA PRO A 795 -16.37 13.62 3.02
C PRO A 795 -16.50 13.25 4.51
N ALA A 796 -16.92 12.02 4.84
CA ALA A 796 -16.93 11.56 6.23
C ALA A 796 -15.51 11.48 6.82
N ALA A 797 -14.55 10.95 6.07
CA ALA A 797 -13.13 10.89 6.47
C ALA A 797 -12.51 12.30 6.56
N GLU A 798 -12.89 13.23 5.68
CA GLU A 798 -12.44 14.63 5.74
C GLU A 798 -12.95 15.32 7.00
N SER A 799 -14.23 15.16 7.35
CA SER A 799 -14.81 15.72 8.58
C SER A 799 -14.20 15.12 9.84
N PHE A 800 -13.83 13.84 9.80
CA PHE A 800 -13.29 13.10 10.95
C PHE A 800 -11.81 13.39 11.24
N ALA A 801 -10.95 13.36 10.20
CA ALA A 801 -9.50 13.35 10.35
C ALA A 801 -8.79 14.46 9.56
N GLY A 802 -9.56 15.34 8.93
CA GLY A 802 -9.06 16.46 8.14
C GLY A 802 -8.64 16.11 6.71
N PRO A 803 -8.36 17.14 5.87
CA PRO A 803 -8.15 16.98 4.43
C PRO A 803 -6.92 16.14 4.07
N ARG A 804 -5.86 16.19 4.87
CA ARG A 804 -4.63 15.39 4.61
C ARG A 804 -4.91 13.90 4.58
N PHE A 805 -5.72 13.41 5.49
CA PHE A 805 -6.08 12.00 5.60
C PHE A 805 -7.07 11.57 4.51
N ALA A 806 -8.07 12.40 4.23
CA ALA A 806 -9.02 12.14 3.15
C ALA A 806 -8.34 12.04 1.78
N LEU A 807 -7.25 12.79 1.53
CA LEU A 807 -6.45 12.68 0.32
C LEU A 807 -5.85 11.29 0.09
N THR A 808 -5.52 10.55 1.15
CA THR A 808 -5.05 9.16 1.02
C THR A 808 -6.17 8.25 0.52
N LEU A 809 -7.41 8.48 0.94
CA LEU A 809 -8.60 7.76 0.46
C LEU A 809 -8.93 8.15 -0.98
N VAL A 810 -8.84 9.44 -1.35
CA VAL A 810 -9.03 9.93 -2.73
C VAL A 810 -8.12 9.21 -3.73
N SER A 811 -6.89 8.87 -3.34
CA SER A 811 -5.99 8.10 -4.20
C SER A 811 -6.52 6.69 -4.53
N ALA A 812 -7.20 6.05 -3.58
CA ALA A 812 -7.88 4.77 -3.80
C ALA A 812 -9.16 4.94 -4.64
N VAL A 813 -9.95 5.99 -4.37
CA VAL A 813 -11.15 6.32 -5.15
C VAL A 813 -10.83 6.48 -6.63
N LYS A 814 -9.72 7.14 -6.96
CA LYS A 814 -9.30 7.37 -8.36
C LYS A 814 -9.23 6.08 -9.19
N GLN A 815 -8.78 4.98 -8.60
CA GLN A 815 -8.67 3.69 -9.30
C GLN A 815 -10.04 3.06 -9.55
N TRP A 816 -10.99 3.24 -8.63
CA TRP A 816 -12.30 2.59 -8.65
C TRP A 816 -13.44 3.49 -9.14
N LEU A 817 -13.16 4.77 -9.38
CA LEU A 817 -14.19 5.74 -9.78
C LEU A 817 -15.04 5.30 -10.97
N PRO A 818 -14.48 4.69 -12.06
CA PRO A 818 -15.29 4.17 -13.16
C PRO A 818 -16.30 3.11 -12.71
N VAL A 819 -15.91 2.24 -11.77
CA VAL A 819 -16.77 1.18 -11.23
C VAL A 819 -17.87 1.78 -10.35
N LEU A 820 -17.56 2.80 -9.55
CA LEU A 820 -18.54 3.51 -8.73
C LEU A 820 -19.58 4.22 -9.59
N ILE A 821 -19.15 4.91 -10.64
CA ILE A 821 -20.08 5.58 -11.60
C ILE A 821 -20.99 4.56 -12.30
N LEU A 822 -20.46 3.39 -12.69
CA LEU A 822 -21.29 2.30 -13.23
C LEU A 822 -22.29 1.79 -12.19
N GLY A 823 -21.87 1.63 -10.93
CA GLY A 823 -22.75 1.23 -9.83
C GLY A 823 -23.89 2.22 -9.59
N LEU A 824 -23.60 3.53 -9.61
CA LEU A 824 -24.63 4.58 -9.54
C LEU A 824 -25.62 4.48 -10.69
N GLY A 825 -25.17 4.20 -11.91
CA GLY A 825 -26.03 4.07 -13.10
C GLY A 825 -26.94 2.84 -13.09
N CYS A 826 -26.67 1.80 -12.29
CA CYS A 826 -27.43 0.55 -12.30
C CYS A 826 -28.92 0.71 -11.98
N ARG A 827 -29.29 1.68 -11.15
CA ARG A 827 -30.70 1.94 -10.80
C ARG A 827 -31.57 2.27 -12.02
N TRP A 828 -31.00 2.87 -13.04
CA TRP A 828 -31.71 3.37 -14.24
C TRP A 828 -31.68 2.38 -15.42
N LEU A 829 -30.87 1.32 -15.32
CA LEU A 829 -30.82 0.24 -16.30
C LEU A 829 -31.96 -0.79 -16.11
N ILE A 830 -32.67 -0.73 -14.99
CA ILE A 830 -33.87 -1.50 -14.73
C ILE A 830 -35.00 -0.82 -15.49
N GLY A 831 -35.42 -1.39 -16.63
CA GLY A 831 -36.36 -0.77 -17.59
C GLY A 831 -37.69 -0.35 -17.00
N PRO A 832 -38.46 0.51 -17.73
CA PRO A 832 -39.68 1.14 -17.27
C PRO A 832 -40.88 0.19 -17.06
N GLU A 833 -40.75 -1.10 -17.34
CA GLU A 833 -41.84 -2.10 -17.22
C GLU A 833 -42.00 -2.76 -15.86
N SER A 834 -41.09 -2.50 -14.88
CA SER A 834 -41.31 -2.96 -13.52
C SER A 834 -42.27 -2.00 -12.81
N GLU A 835 -43.34 -2.54 -12.19
CA GLU A 835 -44.33 -1.79 -11.38
C GLU A 835 -43.70 -0.96 -10.24
N MET A 836 -42.37 -0.99 -10.07
CA MET A 836 -41.61 -0.16 -9.15
C MET A 836 -41.28 1.25 -9.68
N ALA A 837 -41.40 1.49 -10.99
CA ALA A 837 -41.21 2.83 -11.56
C ALA A 837 -42.30 3.85 -11.13
N ASN A 838 -43.44 3.38 -10.65
CA ASN A 838 -44.52 4.22 -10.11
C ASN A 838 -44.51 4.36 -8.56
N LYS A 839 -43.61 3.71 -7.85
CA LYS A 839 -43.23 4.16 -6.54
C LYS A 839 -42.22 5.28 -6.74
N THR A 840 -42.67 6.50 -6.96
CA THR A 840 -41.97 7.68 -6.43
C THR A 840 -41.48 7.23 -5.07
N CYS A 841 -40.17 6.97 -4.96
CA CYS A 841 -39.60 6.64 -3.69
C CYS A 841 -40.08 7.71 -2.73
N ASN A 842 -40.81 7.31 -1.69
CA ASN A 842 -40.97 8.13 -0.49
C ASN A 842 -39.54 8.27 0.05
N LEU A 843 -38.76 9.18 -0.53
CA LEU A 843 -37.45 9.65 -0.05
C LEU A 843 -37.60 10.45 1.26
N GLY A 844 -38.80 10.50 1.83
CA GLY A 844 -39.13 11.29 3.00
C GLY A 844 -38.28 11.05 4.24
N ASP A 845 -37.54 9.93 4.32
CA ASP A 845 -36.65 9.57 5.43
C ASP A 845 -35.19 9.33 5.05
N SER A 846 -34.78 9.47 3.77
CA SER A 846 -33.38 9.28 3.40
C SER A 846 -32.58 10.58 3.50
N ASP A 847 -31.45 10.56 4.23
CA ASP A 847 -30.55 11.70 4.31
C ASP A 847 -29.91 11.99 2.95
N LEU A 848 -29.63 13.28 2.70
CA LEU A 848 -28.91 13.70 1.50
C LEU A 848 -27.49 13.10 1.52
N PRO A 849 -27.01 12.43 0.45
CA PRO A 849 -25.69 11.85 0.43
C PRO A 849 -24.59 12.91 0.68
N LEU A 850 -23.61 12.57 1.51
CA LEU A 850 -22.55 13.50 1.91
C LEU A 850 -21.70 13.95 0.72
N TRP A 851 -21.43 13.06 -0.23
CA TRP A 851 -20.65 13.38 -1.42
C TRP A 851 -21.38 14.35 -2.36
N VAL A 852 -22.72 14.27 -2.45
CA VAL A 852 -23.55 15.20 -3.23
C VAL A 852 -23.53 16.59 -2.60
N ALA A 853 -23.70 16.66 -1.28
CA ALA A 853 -23.61 17.91 -0.53
C ALA A 853 -22.21 18.55 -0.65
N ALA A 854 -21.15 17.75 -0.64
CA ALA A 854 -19.79 18.21 -0.82
C ALA A 854 -19.53 18.76 -2.22
N LEU A 855 -20.04 18.10 -3.28
CA LEU A 855 -19.99 18.61 -4.65
C LEU A 855 -20.68 19.96 -4.77
N ALA A 856 -21.89 20.10 -4.23
CA ALA A 856 -22.65 21.34 -4.29
C ALA A 856 -21.92 22.50 -3.60
N LYS A 857 -21.36 22.27 -2.42
CA LYS A 857 -20.59 23.26 -1.67
C LYS A 857 -19.35 23.73 -2.44
N ASN A 858 -18.62 22.83 -3.09
CA ASN A 858 -17.45 23.20 -3.88
C ASN A 858 -17.78 24.11 -5.06
N GLU A 859 -18.91 23.87 -5.74
CA GLU A 859 -19.36 24.74 -6.84
C GLU A 859 -19.75 26.16 -6.37
N LEU A 860 -20.23 26.28 -5.13
CA LEU A 860 -20.48 27.58 -4.53
C LEU A 860 -19.19 28.34 -4.24
N PHE A 861 -18.21 27.69 -3.66
CA PHE A 861 -16.88 28.29 -3.36
C PHE A 861 -16.14 28.72 -4.62
N GLU A 862 -16.13 27.92 -5.69
CA GLU A 862 -15.50 28.29 -6.98
C GLU A 862 -16.14 29.55 -7.61
N ALA A 863 -17.39 29.88 -7.26
CA ALA A 863 -18.08 31.03 -7.80
C ALA A 863 -17.86 32.33 -6.99
N GLU A 864 -17.44 32.20 -5.72
CA GLU A 864 -17.19 33.34 -4.82
C GLU A 864 -15.73 33.82 -4.84
N GLU A 865 -14.78 33.01 -5.37
CA GLU A 865 -13.39 33.47 -5.57
C GLU A 865 -13.35 34.50 -6.72
N PRO A 866 -13.00 35.80 -6.48
CA PRO A 866 -12.80 36.76 -7.53
C PRO A 866 -11.68 36.30 -8.44
N ARG A 867 -11.86 36.38 -9.76
CA ARG A 867 -10.80 36.19 -10.74
C ARG A 867 -9.77 37.32 -10.55
N GLU A 868 -8.76 37.06 -9.74
CA GLU A 868 -7.66 38.01 -9.54
C GLU A 868 -6.70 37.93 -10.72
N ASP A 869 -6.90 38.87 -11.66
CA ASP A 869 -5.82 39.54 -12.38
C ASP A 869 -5.34 40.69 -11.48
N ASP A 870 -4.64 40.45 -10.41
CA ASP A 870 -3.77 41.43 -9.78
C ASP A 870 -2.78 40.75 -8.80
N GLN A 871 -1.51 41.11 -9.08
CA GLN A 871 -0.33 40.69 -8.35
C GLN A 871 -0.31 41.30 -6.93
N SER A 872 -0.16 40.49 -5.90
CA SER A 872 0.60 40.86 -4.70
C SER A 872 1.20 39.62 -4.06
N GLU A 873 2.52 39.52 -4.22
CA GLU A 873 3.39 38.65 -3.48
C GLU A 873 3.27 38.91 -1.97
N GLN A 874 2.65 38.03 -1.24
CA GLN A 874 2.97 37.78 0.18
C GLN A 874 2.69 36.32 0.48
N GLY A 875 3.72 35.62 0.96
CA GLY A 875 3.70 34.18 1.23
C GLY A 875 2.63 33.80 2.25
N ASN A 876 1.76 32.90 1.83
CA ASN A 876 0.97 32.06 2.72
C ASN A 876 1.15 30.61 2.30
N GLU A 877 1.40 29.79 3.31
CA GLU A 877 1.55 28.37 3.25
C GLU A 877 0.44 27.77 2.35
N HIS A 878 0.82 26.90 1.43
CA HIS A 878 -0.11 26.18 0.55
C HIS A 878 -1.18 25.48 1.40
N GLU A 879 -2.37 26.05 1.51
CA GLU A 879 -3.56 25.34 1.93
C GLU A 879 -3.84 24.24 0.90
N GLU A 880 -3.61 22.98 1.30
CA GLU A 880 -3.95 21.83 0.47
C GLU A 880 -5.46 21.87 0.19
N SER A 881 -5.83 21.85 -1.09
CA SER A 881 -7.23 21.82 -1.51
C SER A 881 -7.99 20.72 -0.80
N PRO A 882 -9.21 20.94 -0.32
CA PRO A 882 -10.05 19.92 0.31
C PRO A 882 -10.16 18.66 -0.55
N SER A 883 -10.23 17.49 0.08
CA SER A 883 -10.36 16.21 -0.63
C SER A 883 -11.65 16.12 -1.46
N SER A 884 -12.70 16.78 -1.01
CA SER A 884 -13.98 16.92 -1.71
C SER A 884 -13.82 17.64 -3.04
N ARG A 885 -12.98 18.68 -3.11
CA ARG A 885 -12.68 19.39 -4.36
C ARG A 885 -11.95 18.49 -5.35
N LYS A 886 -10.97 17.71 -4.89
CA LYS A 886 -10.29 16.72 -5.75
C LYS A 886 -11.23 15.61 -6.22
N LEU A 887 -12.16 15.17 -5.39
CA LEU A 887 -13.19 14.22 -5.79
C LEU A 887 -14.08 14.81 -6.89
N ALA A 888 -14.54 16.06 -6.73
CA ALA A 888 -15.33 16.78 -7.73
C ALA A 888 -14.59 16.90 -9.07
N GLU A 889 -13.32 17.34 -9.05
CA GLU A 889 -12.48 17.45 -10.25
C GLU A 889 -12.29 16.10 -10.97
N MET A 890 -12.08 15.01 -10.21
CA MET A 890 -11.96 13.67 -10.77
C MET A 890 -13.27 13.20 -11.39
N MET A 891 -14.41 13.46 -10.74
CA MET A 891 -15.73 13.12 -11.28
C MET A 891 -16.01 13.89 -12.58
N VAL A 892 -15.80 15.19 -12.62
CA VAL A 892 -15.92 16.01 -13.83
C VAL A 892 -15.04 15.48 -14.96
N THR A 893 -13.75 15.16 -14.65
CA THR A 893 -12.81 14.64 -15.66
C THR A 893 -13.25 13.30 -16.23
N LEU A 894 -13.83 12.42 -15.40
CA LEU A 894 -14.34 11.13 -15.84
C LEU A 894 -15.65 11.28 -16.64
N LEU A 895 -16.58 12.09 -16.15
CA LEU A 895 -17.86 12.31 -16.79
C LEU A 895 -17.71 12.95 -18.17
N ARG A 896 -16.79 13.91 -18.34
CA ARG A 896 -16.47 14.49 -19.66
C ARG A 896 -15.99 13.48 -20.71
N LYS A 897 -15.43 12.34 -20.26
CA LYS A 897 -14.96 11.25 -21.13
C LYS A 897 -15.97 10.11 -21.23
N GLY A 898 -17.06 10.16 -20.46
CA GLY A 898 -18.07 9.12 -20.36
C GLY A 898 -18.99 9.06 -21.58
N SER A 899 -19.56 7.87 -21.84
CA SER A 899 -20.61 7.74 -22.85
C SER A 899 -21.93 8.35 -22.34
N PRO A 900 -22.80 8.85 -23.22
CA PRO A 900 -24.13 9.36 -22.86
C PRO A 900 -24.96 8.38 -22.02
N LYS A 901 -24.81 7.07 -22.23
CA LYS A 901 -25.50 6.01 -21.48
C LYS A 901 -25.13 5.98 -19.99
N ILE A 902 -23.97 6.53 -19.61
CA ILE A 902 -23.50 6.62 -18.21
C ILE A 902 -23.82 8.02 -17.65
N LEU A 903 -23.67 9.05 -18.48
CA LEU A 903 -23.89 10.44 -18.08
C LEU A 903 -25.35 10.71 -17.72
N ASP A 904 -26.28 10.18 -18.49
CA ASP A 904 -27.70 10.41 -18.33
C ASP A 904 -28.25 9.90 -16.98
N PRO A 905 -27.98 8.65 -16.55
CA PRO A 905 -28.31 8.19 -15.21
C PRO A 905 -27.71 9.03 -14.08
N VAL A 906 -26.45 9.43 -14.18
CA VAL A 906 -25.78 10.24 -13.16
C VAL A 906 -26.41 11.62 -13.06
N GLY A 907 -26.72 12.25 -14.18
CA GLY A 907 -27.49 13.51 -14.21
C GLY A 907 -28.84 13.39 -13.51
N GLY A 908 -29.58 12.32 -13.78
CA GLY A 908 -30.84 12.01 -13.10
C GLY A 908 -30.70 11.87 -11.57
N ILE A 909 -29.62 11.21 -11.09
CA ILE A 909 -29.34 11.09 -9.64
C ILE A 909 -29.08 12.46 -9.02
N LEU A 910 -28.26 13.30 -9.63
CA LEU A 910 -27.94 14.62 -9.10
C LEU A 910 -29.19 15.51 -9.04
N LEU A 911 -30.05 15.44 -10.04
CA LEU A 911 -31.29 16.20 -10.08
C LEU A 911 -32.36 15.67 -9.09
N SER A 912 -32.43 14.35 -8.87
CA SER A 912 -33.29 13.77 -7.79
C SER A 912 -32.84 14.24 -6.42
N ASN A 913 -31.50 14.35 -6.19
CA ASN A 913 -30.95 14.90 -4.94
C ASN A 913 -31.16 16.42 -4.83
N LEU A 914 -31.19 17.15 -5.95
CA LEU A 914 -31.57 18.57 -5.97
C LEU A 914 -33.03 18.75 -5.51
N GLN A 915 -33.96 17.92 -5.99
CA GLN A 915 -35.36 17.94 -5.54
C GLN A 915 -35.48 17.62 -4.03
N LEU A 916 -34.71 16.66 -3.54
CA LEU A 916 -34.63 16.35 -2.11
C LEU A 916 -34.08 17.53 -1.28
N ALA A 917 -33.03 18.20 -1.75
CA ALA A 917 -32.47 19.39 -1.11
C ALA A 917 -33.51 20.56 -1.08
N LEU A 918 -34.30 20.70 -2.15
CA LEU A 918 -35.36 21.69 -2.23
C LEU A 918 -36.47 21.42 -1.19
N GLN A 919 -36.89 20.15 -1.03
CA GLN A 919 -37.88 19.75 0.00
C GLN A 919 -37.39 20.01 1.43
N ARG A 920 -36.08 19.97 1.64
CA ARG A 920 -35.44 20.23 2.95
C ARG A 920 -35.07 21.69 3.18
N ALA A 921 -35.40 22.57 2.26
CA ALA A 921 -35.06 23.99 2.29
C ALA A 921 -33.52 24.27 2.34
N GLU A 922 -32.69 23.36 1.78
CA GLU A 922 -31.23 23.53 1.65
C GLU A 922 -30.85 24.26 0.34
N HIS A 923 -31.25 25.53 0.21
CA HIS A 923 -31.20 26.32 -1.02
C HIS A 923 -29.80 26.49 -1.59
N GLY A 924 -28.77 26.57 -0.74
CA GLY A 924 -27.36 26.59 -1.17
C GLY A 924 -26.96 25.32 -1.95
N ILE A 925 -27.39 24.14 -1.48
CA ILE A 925 -27.13 22.88 -2.16
C ILE A 925 -27.89 22.81 -3.50
N VAL A 926 -29.11 23.32 -3.54
CA VAL A 926 -29.91 23.44 -4.80
C VAL A 926 -29.14 24.24 -5.87
N LEU A 927 -28.61 25.42 -5.49
CA LEU A 927 -27.84 26.26 -6.39
C LEU A 927 -26.53 25.59 -6.84
N GLY A 928 -25.80 24.96 -5.91
CA GLY A 928 -24.54 24.26 -6.20
C GLY A 928 -24.74 23.09 -7.16
N LEU A 929 -25.78 22.27 -6.95
CA LEU A 929 -26.09 21.15 -7.85
C LEU A 929 -26.58 21.65 -9.22
N ALA A 930 -27.38 22.71 -9.27
CA ALA A 930 -27.83 23.33 -10.53
C ALA A 930 -26.60 23.80 -11.34
N ARG A 931 -25.61 24.44 -10.70
CA ARG A 931 -24.37 24.85 -11.36
C ARG A 931 -23.57 23.65 -11.86
N PHE A 932 -23.38 22.64 -11.03
CA PHE A 932 -22.64 21.44 -11.43
C PHE A 932 -23.24 20.78 -12.68
N VAL A 933 -24.56 20.59 -12.69
CA VAL A 933 -25.27 19.96 -13.82
C VAL A 933 -25.23 20.86 -15.07
N CYS A 934 -25.57 22.13 -14.93
CA CYS A 934 -25.66 23.03 -16.08
C CYS A 934 -24.27 23.36 -16.68
N ASP A 935 -23.28 23.71 -15.85
CA ASP A 935 -21.99 24.20 -16.33
C ASP A 935 -20.98 23.08 -16.62
N LYS A 936 -20.92 22.06 -15.76
CA LYS A 936 -19.91 21.00 -15.84
C LYS A 936 -20.38 19.77 -16.61
N LEU A 937 -21.65 19.39 -16.50
CA LEU A 937 -22.19 18.19 -17.12
C LEU A 937 -22.80 18.47 -18.51
N LEU A 938 -23.58 19.54 -18.65
CA LEU A 938 -24.25 19.94 -19.93
C LEU A 938 -23.45 20.98 -20.71
N GLY A 939 -22.77 21.94 -20.07
CA GLY A 939 -22.01 23.01 -20.70
C GLY A 939 -20.79 22.57 -21.50
N SER A 940 -20.23 21.38 -21.22
CA SER A 940 -19.10 20.82 -21.97
C SER A 940 -19.45 20.32 -23.39
N SER A 941 -20.74 20.27 -23.73
CA SER A 941 -21.24 19.81 -25.03
C SER A 941 -21.29 20.90 -26.11
N SER A 942 -21.00 22.16 -25.79
CA SER A 942 -21.12 23.29 -26.72
C SER A 942 -19.98 23.46 -27.72
N SER A 943 -18.87 22.71 -27.61
CA SER A 943 -17.67 22.89 -28.44
C SER A 943 -17.44 21.80 -29.50
N SER A 944 -18.25 20.74 -29.60
CA SER A 944 -18.14 19.75 -30.68
C SER A 944 -19.44 19.05 -30.98
N SER A 945 -20.04 19.38 -32.12
CA SER A 945 -21.10 18.68 -32.86
C SER A 945 -22.47 18.50 -32.16
N SER A 946 -23.48 19.05 -32.76
CA SER A 946 -24.93 19.06 -32.42
C SER A 946 -25.62 17.69 -32.27
N SER A 947 -24.92 16.59 -32.28
CA SER A 947 -25.47 15.23 -32.13
C SER A 947 -25.33 14.66 -30.68
N ALA A 948 -24.47 15.20 -29.84
CA ALA A 948 -24.24 14.69 -28.49
C ALA A 948 -25.31 15.13 -27.47
N SER A 949 -25.90 16.32 -27.64
CA SER A 949 -26.90 16.85 -26.72
C SER A 949 -28.29 16.17 -26.83
N LYS A 950 -28.54 15.38 -27.87
CA LYS A 950 -29.81 14.65 -28.05
C LYS A 950 -29.93 13.35 -27.26
N ASN A 951 -28.88 12.91 -26.55
CA ASN A 951 -28.83 11.59 -25.91
C ASN A 951 -28.90 11.64 -24.36
N LEU A 952 -29.16 12.81 -23.75
CA LEU A 952 -29.27 12.97 -22.29
C LEU A 952 -30.76 13.25 -21.90
N GLN A 953 -31.66 12.33 -22.28
CA GLN A 953 -33.10 12.55 -22.18
C GLN A 953 -33.58 12.55 -20.72
N LEU A 954 -33.12 11.61 -19.88
CA LEU A 954 -33.47 11.57 -18.46
C LEU A 954 -32.99 12.81 -17.69
N THR A 955 -31.79 13.28 -18.02
CA THR A 955 -31.25 14.51 -17.40
C THR A 955 -32.08 15.73 -17.79
N HIS A 956 -32.45 15.85 -19.03
CA HIS A 956 -33.30 16.98 -19.49
C HIS A 956 -34.73 16.94 -18.93
N ASP A 957 -35.34 15.76 -18.85
CA ASP A 957 -36.67 15.60 -18.25
C ASP A 957 -36.67 15.93 -16.76
N SER A 958 -35.67 15.39 -16.01
CA SER A 958 -35.51 15.71 -14.57
C SER A 958 -35.14 17.17 -14.33
N LEU A 959 -34.39 17.81 -15.27
CA LEU A 959 -34.06 19.23 -15.19
C LEU A 959 -35.33 20.11 -15.37
N ARG A 960 -36.22 19.69 -16.27
CA ARG A 960 -37.48 20.37 -16.45
C ARG A 960 -38.38 20.26 -15.24
N GLU A 961 -38.51 19.09 -14.64
CA GLU A 961 -39.24 18.90 -13.38
C GLU A 961 -38.67 19.78 -12.24
N SER A 962 -37.33 19.76 -12.09
CA SER A 962 -36.66 20.59 -11.08
C SER A 962 -36.90 22.08 -11.29
N PHE A 963 -36.98 22.56 -12.56
CA PHE A 963 -37.31 23.93 -12.87
C PHE A 963 -38.73 24.30 -12.43
N PHE A 964 -39.70 23.45 -12.67
CA PHE A 964 -41.08 23.71 -12.26
C PHE A 964 -41.26 23.69 -10.75
N GLU A 965 -40.52 22.80 -10.04
CA GLU A 965 -40.58 22.78 -8.59
C GLU A 965 -39.92 24.02 -7.98
N ILE A 966 -38.77 24.45 -8.47
CA ILE A 966 -38.12 25.69 -8.01
C ILE A 966 -39.00 26.89 -8.30
N ASP A 967 -39.64 26.97 -9.50
CA ASP A 967 -40.55 28.05 -9.84
C ASP A 967 -41.77 28.10 -8.93
N ARG A 968 -42.30 26.93 -8.54
CA ARG A 968 -43.38 26.83 -7.55
C ARG A 968 -42.97 27.36 -6.19
N HIS A 969 -41.80 26.97 -5.67
CA HIS A 969 -41.26 27.43 -4.41
C HIS A 969 -40.92 28.94 -4.41
N CYS A 970 -40.49 29.50 -5.53
CA CYS A 970 -40.29 30.95 -5.67
C CYS A 970 -41.63 31.75 -5.66
N LYS A 971 -42.77 31.14 -6.05
CA LYS A 971 -44.12 31.79 -6.10
C LYS A 971 -44.92 31.64 -4.81
N GLU A 972 -44.59 30.68 -3.95
CA GLU A 972 -45.25 30.47 -2.64
C GLU A 972 -44.65 31.43 -1.60
N ASP A 973 -45.25 32.63 -1.46
CA ASP A 973 -44.80 33.83 -0.70
C ASP A 973 -44.65 33.65 0.83
N GLY A 974 -44.78 32.45 1.36
CA GLY A 974 -44.84 32.23 2.81
C GLY A 974 -43.83 31.26 3.42
N ARG A 975 -42.93 30.68 2.62
CA ARG A 975 -42.00 29.62 3.06
C ARG A 975 -40.51 29.97 3.08
N VAL A 976 -40.10 31.11 2.54
CA VAL A 976 -38.69 31.52 2.48
C VAL A 976 -38.54 32.79 3.31
N ASP A 977 -38.10 32.62 4.57
CA ASP A 977 -37.96 33.72 5.55
C ASP A 977 -36.69 34.56 5.38
N ASP A 978 -35.75 34.17 4.44
CA ASP A 978 -34.48 34.84 4.25
C ASP A 978 -34.29 35.28 2.77
N GLU A 979 -33.93 36.57 2.58
CA GLU A 979 -33.72 37.17 1.25
C GLU A 979 -32.56 36.52 0.51
N GLY A 980 -31.51 35.99 1.23
CA GLY A 980 -30.39 35.26 0.69
C GLY A 980 -30.82 33.91 0.05
N SER A 981 -31.71 33.20 0.73
CA SER A 981 -32.28 31.93 0.25
C SER A 981 -33.11 32.11 -1.01
N ARG A 982 -33.87 33.20 -1.11
CA ARG A 982 -34.66 33.56 -2.28
C ARG A 982 -33.75 33.87 -3.50
N GLN A 983 -32.67 34.62 -3.27
CA GLN A 983 -31.68 34.93 -4.32
C GLN A 983 -30.98 33.68 -4.85
N GLN A 984 -30.69 32.70 -3.99
CA GLN A 984 -30.09 31.41 -4.39
C GLN A 984 -31.05 30.61 -5.29
N LEU A 985 -32.35 30.53 -4.95
CA LEU A 985 -33.35 29.85 -5.76
C LEU A 985 -33.58 30.53 -7.12
N GLU A 986 -33.65 31.87 -7.15
CA GLU A 986 -33.77 32.64 -8.41
C GLU A 986 -32.53 32.43 -9.28
N SER A 987 -31.33 32.40 -8.70
CA SER A 987 -30.09 32.12 -9.44
C SER A 987 -30.08 30.70 -10.02
N ALA A 988 -30.52 29.70 -9.27
CA ALA A 988 -30.64 28.32 -9.74
C ALA A 988 -31.65 28.24 -10.90
N LYS A 989 -32.80 28.91 -10.80
CA LYS A 989 -33.82 28.99 -11.83
C LYS A 989 -33.28 29.60 -13.13
N VAL A 990 -32.55 30.70 -13.04
CA VAL A 990 -31.92 31.38 -14.20
C VAL A 990 -30.93 30.46 -14.89
N LEU A 991 -30.08 29.78 -14.13
CA LEU A 991 -29.11 28.81 -14.66
C LEU A 991 -29.80 27.67 -15.41
N ILE A 992 -30.84 27.06 -14.83
CA ILE A 992 -31.57 25.96 -15.46
C ILE A 992 -32.28 26.43 -16.71
N SER A 993 -32.90 27.62 -16.69
CA SER A 993 -33.58 28.20 -17.87
C SER A 993 -32.64 28.50 -19.02
N SER A 994 -31.34 28.77 -18.75
CA SER A 994 -30.34 29.03 -19.81
C SER A 994 -29.98 27.77 -20.63
N VAL A 995 -30.21 26.59 -20.08
CA VAL A 995 -29.86 25.29 -20.71
C VAL A 995 -31.09 24.60 -21.34
N LEU A 996 -32.30 24.92 -20.87
CA LEU A 996 -33.54 24.36 -21.44
C LEU A 996 -33.92 25.05 -22.76
N PRO A 997 -34.43 24.31 -23.80
CA PRO A 997 -34.91 24.90 -25.06
C PRO A 997 -36.11 25.82 -24.80
N TYR A 998 -36.19 26.92 -25.56
CA TYR A 998 -37.16 28.01 -25.41
C TYR A 998 -38.64 27.56 -25.45
N ASP A 999 -38.95 26.43 -26.12
CA ASP A 999 -40.31 25.88 -26.23
C ASP A 999 -40.80 25.18 -24.92
N ALA A 1000 -39.93 24.94 -23.98
CA ALA A 1000 -40.25 24.22 -22.74
C ALA A 1000 -40.80 25.15 -21.63
N CYS A 1001 -40.50 26.46 -21.70
CA CYS A 1001 -40.89 27.46 -20.70
C CYS A 1001 -42.20 28.14 -21.01
N SER A 1002 -42.80 27.93 -22.20
CA SER A 1002 -43.94 28.70 -22.70
C SER A 1002 -45.32 28.02 -22.55
N GLN A 1003 -45.44 26.86 -21.88
CA GLN A 1003 -46.74 26.16 -21.71
C GLN A 1003 -47.48 26.46 -20.42
N THR A 1004 -47.14 27.52 -19.69
CA THR A 1004 -47.91 28.01 -18.55
C THR A 1004 -48.16 29.51 -18.66
N SER A 1005 -49.12 29.91 -19.46
CA SER A 1005 -49.84 31.17 -19.33
C SER A 1005 -51.34 30.88 -19.33
#